data_98c4bc18d305cbe77ffad3c671cd1ebb
#
_entry.id   98c4bc18d305cbe77ffad3c671cd1ebb
#
_cell.length_a   1.000
_cell.length_b   1.000
_cell.length_c   1.000
_cell.angle_alpha   90.00
_cell.angle_beta   90.00
_cell.angle_gamma   90.00
#
_symmetry.space_group_name_H-M   'P 1'
#
loop_
_entity.id
_entity.type
_entity.pdbx_description
1 polymer ?
#
loop_
_entity_poly.entity_id
_entity_poly.type
_entity_poly.pdbx_seq_one_letter_code
_entity_poly.pdbx_strand_id
1 'polypeptide(L)'
;MKIKYLKNLKSKDSLITVDHPMDIEIQPIPQFKTKAKYREWCAKADTDHAFLTGFEGINPNARIEGENKICRINAIPVDFDSPPDWVNVKDIIAAKCPKAMPDSYCRTYSDFIRVWFKPEDSFSIHYPLVAPFFKHLKQILQYHKIFAGYDKKSESPSQLMEIGTNWVKLGGVIDNSIIQTALFKAAKEKPPESKDTSIPIDVIAEEVEKRFPNRWIGDFEIGSRGPLFWIDDGIEREGCQVFEDGMVVYSDRDMPWKTWRDIFGSDFVQDFEQQKMGDLLDEYWFNGRQFFKLLHGTAKPIPRDQLVLELKQRGFKGGRPKKGENVTEVEAAIVLISNTNRIDEIAPVVFRRNERIVSYNGLQILNSSTVKPIEPAGEGEGDINNFPFLHRFFDQFFEDSIEIRAKYFFFAWLARFYKGFYNNKEDQGQALIFVGPAKRGKTLVTNKIIAALVGGFADASDYLSGGTKFNKDLGRVACWVVDDTVSAASFAELRKATELIKRSVANPRFEYMAKFVDAVSLPWGGRVALSLNDDPNSMSVIPTMDSSNKDKLMAFRIAKESFKFPPKEELEATIERELPFFARWLMDWKPPKEVLDDDRFGVKSYIDKSIASAAYDNSPRAQVSELLDLFSKRVRDDNPDAAAWKGTILELQKKVDGYNIPKTAMGRMSGHDFLRNGLAHLEDIGKSNKTVRPVVSKGKGNGKIWTIDINVKFDIDYEEPAPTLENQPF
;
A
#
# COMPACT_ATOMS: atom_id res chain seq x y z
N MET A 1 -16.49 4.49 10.15
CA MET A 1 -17.11 5.43 9.18
C MET A 1 -16.25 6.68 9.13
N LYS A 2 -15.48 6.88 8.06
CA LYS A 2 -14.63 8.10 7.94
C LYS A 2 -15.50 9.32 7.67
N ILE A 3 -15.40 10.33 8.52
CA ILE A 3 -16.15 11.58 8.41
C ILE A 3 -15.16 12.74 8.44
N LYS A 4 -15.44 13.79 7.70
CA LYS A 4 -14.72 15.06 7.77
C LYS A 4 -15.53 16.09 8.57
N TYR A 5 -14.83 16.87 9.36
CA TYR A 5 -15.47 17.94 10.11
C TYR A 5 -14.69 19.25 10.09
N LEU A 6 -15.42 20.34 10.25
CA LEU A 6 -14.93 21.68 10.46
C LEU A 6 -15.23 22.10 11.90
N LYS A 7 -14.25 22.66 12.60
CA LYS A 7 -14.45 23.15 13.96
C LYS A 7 -15.36 24.39 14.00
N ASN A 8 -15.34 25.20 12.95
CA ASN A 8 -16.12 26.43 12.88
C ASN A 8 -16.50 26.73 11.42
N LEU A 9 -17.74 27.19 11.15
CA LEU A 9 -18.19 27.56 9.80
C LEU A 9 -17.46 28.79 9.22
N LYS A 10 -16.88 29.64 10.06
CA LYS A 10 -16.09 30.82 9.65
C LYS A 10 -14.63 30.47 9.40
N SER A 11 -14.17 29.33 9.88
CA SER A 11 -12.79 28.88 9.70
C SER A 11 -12.54 28.56 8.23
N LYS A 12 -11.43 29.08 7.70
CA LYS A 12 -10.88 28.68 6.40
C LYS A 12 -9.98 27.44 6.53
N ASP A 13 -9.96 26.81 7.72
CA ASP A 13 -9.12 25.68 8.02
C ASP A 13 -9.52 24.44 7.24
N SER A 14 -8.57 23.56 7.08
CA SER A 14 -8.77 22.28 6.43
C SER A 14 -9.73 21.37 7.21
N LEU A 15 -10.55 20.62 6.47
CA LEU A 15 -11.42 19.60 7.05
C LEU A 15 -10.57 18.51 7.73
N ILE A 16 -10.86 18.25 9.00
CA ILE A 16 -10.20 17.21 9.79
C ILE A 16 -10.94 15.89 9.56
N THR A 17 -10.18 14.80 9.38
CA THR A 17 -10.73 13.46 9.19
C THR A 17 -10.76 12.70 10.51
N VAL A 18 -11.88 12.08 10.85
CA VAL A 18 -12.06 11.18 12.00
C VAL A 18 -12.73 9.88 11.57
N ASP A 19 -12.53 8.83 12.33
CA ASP A 19 -13.12 7.53 12.02
C ASP A 19 -14.60 7.44 12.40
N HIS A 20 -15.04 8.20 13.42
CA HIS A 20 -16.44 8.29 13.80
C HIS A 20 -16.76 9.67 14.44
N PRO A 21 -17.98 10.22 14.28
CA PRO A 21 -18.35 11.46 14.96
C PRO A 21 -18.23 11.44 16.48
N MET A 22 -18.37 10.28 17.10
CA MET A 22 -18.19 10.11 18.54
C MET A 22 -16.74 10.32 19.02
N ASP A 23 -15.78 10.26 18.11
CA ASP A 23 -14.35 10.48 18.40
C ASP A 23 -13.98 11.98 18.42
N ILE A 24 -14.95 12.86 18.18
CA ILE A 24 -14.72 14.30 18.17
C ILE A 24 -14.93 14.86 19.59
N GLU A 25 -13.87 15.32 20.22
CA GLU A 25 -13.92 16.02 21.49
C GLU A 25 -14.38 17.46 21.28
N ILE A 26 -15.67 17.75 21.53
CA ILE A 26 -16.23 19.09 21.50
C ILE A 26 -17.24 19.27 22.63
N GLN A 27 -17.45 20.55 22.99
CA GLN A 27 -18.51 20.89 23.91
C GLN A 27 -19.89 20.57 23.32
N PRO A 28 -20.80 19.97 24.09
CA PRO A 28 -22.14 19.64 23.62
C PRO A 28 -22.88 20.90 23.16
N ILE A 29 -23.47 20.82 21.97
CA ILE A 29 -24.30 21.89 21.42
C ILE A 29 -25.60 21.98 22.27
N PRO A 30 -25.97 23.16 22.77
CA PRO A 30 -27.21 23.33 23.50
C PRO A 30 -28.43 23.00 22.61
N GLN A 31 -29.50 22.48 23.20
CA GLN A 31 -30.76 22.30 22.49
C GLN A 31 -31.48 23.63 22.24
N PHE A 32 -31.99 23.80 21.03
CA PHE A 32 -32.69 25.03 20.62
C PHE A 32 -34.12 24.73 20.19
N LYS A 33 -35.07 25.55 20.68
CA LYS A 33 -36.49 25.43 20.31
C LYS A 33 -36.78 25.83 18.86
N THR A 34 -35.90 26.59 18.20
CA THR A 34 -36.12 27.07 16.83
C THR A 34 -34.79 27.15 16.07
N LYS A 35 -34.84 26.93 14.76
CA LYS A 35 -33.71 27.06 13.84
C LYS A 35 -33.11 28.47 13.82
N ALA A 36 -33.92 29.50 14.06
CA ALA A 36 -33.44 30.88 14.14
C ALA A 36 -32.52 31.08 15.35
N LYS A 37 -32.87 30.59 16.53
CA LYS A 37 -32.05 30.66 17.74
C LYS A 37 -30.72 29.86 17.59
N TYR A 38 -30.79 28.70 16.96
CA TYR A 38 -29.58 27.93 16.63
C TYR A 38 -28.62 28.72 15.70
N ARG A 39 -29.17 29.32 14.62
CA ARG A 39 -28.34 30.13 13.69
C ARG A 39 -27.75 31.37 14.37
N GLU A 40 -28.53 32.02 15.25
CA GLU A 40 -28.05 33.15 16.04
C GLU A 40 -26.94 32.75 16.99
N TRP A 41 -27.05 31.59 17.62
CA TRP A 41 -26.01 31.02 18.47
C TRP A 41 -24.76 30.67 17.66
N CYS A 42 -24.87 29.96 16.54
CA CYS A 42 -23.73 29.68 15.64
C CYS A 42 -23.04 30.95 15.16
N ALA A 43 -23.75 32.04 14.95
CA ALA A 43 -23.19 33.32 14.52
C ALA A 43 -22.46 34.07 15.63
N LYS A 44 -22.86 33.88 16.89
CA LYS A 44 -22.28 34.54 18.07
C LYS A 44 -21.18 33.71 18.76
N ALA A 45 -21.22 32.38 18.60
CA ALA A 45 -20.34 31.51 19.33
C ALA A 45 -18.92 31.52 18.72
N ASP A 46 -17.99 31.97 19.53
CA ASP A 46 -16.54 31.83 19.28
C ASP A 46 -16.02 30.45 19.70
N THR A 47 -16.93 29.53 19.95
CA THR A 47 -16.65 28.19 20.46
C THR A 47 -16.51 27.19 19.32
N ASP A 48 -15.62 26.23 19.49
CA ASP A 48 -15.38 25.13 18.57
C ASP A 48 -16.63 24.25 18.43
N HIS A 49 -17.32 24.37 17.29
CA HIS A 49 -18.45 23.51 16.92
C HIS A 49 -18.04 22.63 15.78
N ALA A 50 -18.35 21.34 15.85
CA ALA A 50 -18.10 20.46 14.73
C ALA A 50 -19.27 20.47 13.74
N PHE A 51 -18.93 20.70 12.48
CA PHE A 51 -19.81 20.56 11.34
C PHE A 51 -19.31 19.40 10.48
N LEU A 52 -20.15 18.40 10.32
CA LEU A 52 -19.80 17.12 9.70
C LEU A 52 -20.17 17.08 8.23
N THR A 53 -19.38 16.37 7.45
CA THR A 53 -19.77 15.92 6.12
C THR A 53 -19.28 14.51 5.87
N GLY A 54 -20.11 13.68 5.25
CA GLY A 54 -19.75 12.36 4.74
C GLY A 54 -19.13 12.40 3.35
N PHE A 55 -18.98 13.58 2.77
CA PHE A 55 -18.55 13.81 1.40
C PHE A 55 -17.16 14.43 1.36
N GLU A 56 -16.38 14.03 0.36
CA GLU A 56 -15.02 14.51 0.15
C GLU A 56 -14.80 14.83 -1.33
N GLY A 57 -14.19 15.98 -1.66
CA GLY A 57 -13.75 16.32 -3.00
C GLY A 57 -12.39 15.72 -3.33
N ILE A 58 -11.91 15.93 -4.57
CA ILE A 58 -10.56 15.52 -4.97
C ILE A 58 -9.50 16.20 -4.10
N ASN A 59 -9.73 17.47 -3.74
CA ASN A 59 -8.90 18.14 -2.75
C ASN A 59 -9.48 17.87 -1.36
N PRO A 60 -8.82 17.06 -0.50
CA PRO A 60 -9.35 16.67 0.80
C PRO A 60 -9.63 17.84 1.74
N ASN A 61 -9.09 19.03 1.46
CA ASN A 61 -9.21 20.22 2.28
C ASN A 61 -10.22 21.25 1.72
N ALA A 62 -10.83 20.98 0.55
CA ALA A 62 -11.78 21.89 -0.07
C ALA A 62 -13.20 21.37 0.05
N ARG A 63 -14.15 22.29 0.20
CA ARG A 63 -15.57 21.99 -0.01
C ARG A 63 -15.79 21.63 -1.47
N ILE A 64 -16.73 20.73 -1.72
CA ILE A 64 -17.11 20.37 -3.07
C ILE A 64 -17.94 21.51 -3.64
N GLU A 65 -17.41 22.17 -4.66
CA GLU A 65 -18.07 23.23 -5.39
C GLU A 65 -17.86 23.02 -6.89
N GLY A 66 -18.96 23.12 -7.67
CA GLY A 66 -18.94 23.13 -9.12
C GLY A 66 -19.11 21.76 -9.81
N GLU A 67 -19.59 21.84 -11.06
CA GLU A 67 -20.12 20.72 -11.82
C GLU A 67 -19.08 19.70 -12.31
N ASN A 68 -17.80 20.06 -12.33
CA ASN A 68 -16.73 19.22 -12.91
C ASN A 68 -15.86 18.51 -11.87
N LYS A 69 -16.30 18.45 -10.61
CA LYS A 69 -15.53 17.83 -9.53
C LYS A 69 -16.01 16.43 -9.22
N ILE A 70 -15.07 15.57 -8.84
CA ILE A 70 -15.36 14.25 -8.31
C ILE A 70 -15.60 14.37 -6.80
N CYS A 71 -16.68 13.77 -6.34
CA CYS A 71 -17.06 13.68 -4.94
C CYS A 71 -16.81 12.27 -4.45
N ARG A 72 -16.07 12.10 -3.35
CA ARG A 72 -15.97 10.84 -2.65
C ARG A 72 -17.00 10.77 -1.54
N ILE A 73 -17.76 9.69 -1.47
CA ILE A 73 -18.80 9.46 -0.47
C ILE A 73 -18.30 8.42 0.52
N ASN A 74 -18.07 8.86 1.76
CA ASN A 74 -17.63 8.02 2.88
C ASN A 74 -18.77 7.68 3.83
N ALA A 75 -19.77 8.58 3.91
CA ALA A 75 -20.96 8.42 4.73
C ALA A 75 -22.12 9.24 4.15
N ILE A 76 -23.35 8.79 4.37
CA ILE A 76 -24.56 9.40 3.86
C ILE A 76 -25.43 9.81 5.06
N PRO A 77 -25.53 11.12 5.36
CA PRO A 77 -26.45 11.61 6.38
C PRO A 77 -27.87 11.71 5.83
N VAL A 78 -28.83 11.39 6.65
CA VAL A 78 -30.25 11.51 6.33
C VAL A 78 -30.96 12.18 7.51
N ASP A 79 -31.45 13.39 7.30
CA ASP A 79 -32.22 14.15 8.31
C ASP A 79 -33.71 13.95 8.16
N PHE A 80 -34.40 13.86 9.29
CA PHE A 80 -35.84 13.74 9.38
C PHE A 80 -36.42 14.83 10.29
N ASP A 81 -37.33 15.66 9.76
CA ASP A 81 -37.97 16.73 10.49
C ASP A 81 -39.14 16.24 11.38
N SER A 82 -39.51 14.97 11.26
CA SER A 82 -40.53 14.31 12.10
C SER A 82 -39.98 12.98 12.57
N PRO A 83 -39.38 12.90 13.76
CA PRO A 83 -38.72 11.70 14.23
C PRO A 83 -39.77 10.59 14.48
N PRO A 84 -39.60 9.42 13.86
CA PRO A 84 -40.36 8.23 14.21
C PRO A 84 -39.88 7.70 15.56
N ASP A 85 -40.65 6.83 16.17
CA ASP A 85 -40.21 6.06 17.32
C ASP A 85 -39.04 5.14 16.87
N TRP A 86 -37.82 5.43 17.34
CA TRP A 86 -36.64 4.73 16.90
C TRP A 86 -36.65 3.23 17.24
N VAL A 87 -37.30 2.81 18.31
CA VAL A 87 -37.35 1.40 18.72
C VAL A 87 -37.96 0.53 17.61
N ASN A 88 -38.98 1.04 16.93
CA ASN A 88 -39.65 0.34 15.84
C ASN A 88 -38.93 0.49 14.49
N VAL A 89 -38.18 1.55 14.31
CA VAL A 89 -37.52 1.88 13.02
C VAL A 89 -36.44 0.85 12.64
N LYS A 90 -35.64 0.41 13.60
CA LYS A 90 -34.59 -0.60 13.36
C LYS A 90 -35.21 -1.88 12.80
N ASP A 91 -36.30 -2.36 13.37
CA ASP A 91 -36.96 -3.58 12.93
C ASP A 91 -37.60 -3.43 11.56
N ILE A 92 -38.17 -2.24 11.28
CA ILE A 92 -38.71 -1.91 9.96
C ILE A 92 -37.64 -1.87 8.90
N ILE A 93 -36.46 -1.24 9.19
CA ILE A 93 -35.33 -1.23 8.25
C ILE A 93 -34.81 -2.65 8.02
N ALA A 94 -34.61 -3.42 9.08
CA ALA A 94 -34.14 -4.80 8.98
C ALA A 94 -35.09 -5.69 8.14
N ALA A 95 -36.39 -5.50 8.28
CA ALA A 95 -37.37 -6.24 7.51
C ALA A 95 -37.48 -5.81 6.04
N LYS A 96 -37.41 -4.50 5.76
CA LYS A 96 -37.63 -3.95 4.41
C LYS A 96 -36.37 -3.76 3.60
N CYS A 97 -35.23 -3.57 4.23
CA CYS A 97 -33.96 -3.31 3.56
C CYS A 97 -32.78 -3.87 4.38
N PRO A 98 -32.67 -5.19 4.55
CA PRO A 98 -31.65 -5.83 5.39
C PRO A 98 -30.22 -5.57 4.91
N LYS A 99 -30.03 -5.28 3.61
CA LYS A 99 -28.74 -4.95 3.01
C LYS A 99 -28.31 -3.47 3.20
N ALA A 100 -29.07 -2.68 3.95
CA ALA A 100 -28.82 -1.26 4.15
C ALA A 100 -29.14 -0.81 5.58
N MET A 101 -28.50 -1.43 6.56
CA MET A 101 -28.64 -1.02 7.95
C MET A 101 -27.83 0.24 8.23
N PRO A 102 -28.34 1.20 9.03
CA PRO A 102 -27.58 2.39 9.42
C PRO A 102 -26.34 2.03 10.25
N ASP A 103 -25.28 2.81 10.08
CA ASP A 103 -24.10 2.72 10.95
C ASP A 103 -24.35 3.35 12.31
N SER A 104 -25.02 4.50 12.32
CA SER A 104 -25.31 5.22 13.56
C SER A 104 -26.47 6.20 13.38
N TYR A 105 -27.00 6.69 14.50
CA TYR A 105 -27.92 7.82 14.52
C TYR A 105 -27.62 8.76 15.68
N CYS A 106 -28.11 10.01 15.57
CA CYS A 106 -28.02 11.03 16.62
C CYS A 106 -29.26 11.91 16.65
N ARG A 107 -29.35 12.76 17.66
CA ARG A 107 -30.35 13.83 17.74
C ARG A 107 -29.78 15.12 17.19
N THR A 108 -30.52 15.82 16.36
CA THR A 108 -30.19 17.18 15.90
C THR A 108 -30.48 18.21 17.00
N TYR A 109 -30.06 19.45 16.79
CA TYR A 109 -30.36 20.56 17.72
C TYR A 109 -31.83 20.81 17.94
N SER A 110 -32.70 20.42 17.01
CA SER A 110 -34.15 20.53 17.08
C SER A 110 -34.83 19.28 17.67
N ASP A 111 -34.05 18.38 18.25
CA ASP A 111 -34.47 17.09 18.80
C ASP A 111 -35.04 16.12 17.76
N PHE A 112 -34.78 16.35 16.49
CA PHE A 112 -35.09 15.41 15.41
C PHE A 112 -34.01 14.35 15.26
N ILE A 113 -34.28 13.31 14.47
CA ILE A 113 -33.31 12.20 14.22
C ILE A 113 -32.52 12.48 12.96
N ARG A 114 -31.19 12.31 13.06
CA ARG A 114 -30.29 12.18 11.93
C ARG A 114 -29.71 10.76 11.92
N VAL A 115 -29.86 10.09 10.79
CA VAL A 115 -29.36 8.74 10.57
C VAL A 115 -28.15 8.82 9.64
N TRP A 116 -27.09 8.11 9.98
CA TRP A 116 -25.88 8.01 9.17
C TRP A 116 -25.76 6.61 8.60
N PHE A 117 -25.70 6.53 7.29
CA PHE A 117 -25.42 5.30 6.56
C PHE A 117 -23.95 5.28 6.14
N LYS A 118 -23.30 4.16 6.34
CA LYS A 118 -21.96 3.89 5.86
C LYS A 118 -22.05 2.99 4.65
N PRO A 119 -21.55 3.38 3.47
CA PRO A 119 -21.30 2.43 2.39
C PRO A 119 -20.32 1.36 2.86
N GLU A 120 -20.45 0.13 2.40
CA GLU A 120 -19.49 -0.95 2.66
C GLU A 120 -18.08 -0.50 2.28
N ASP A 121 -17.93 0.06 1.06
CA ASP A 121 -16.74 0.75 0.61
C ASP A 121 -17.05 2.21 0.27
N SER A 122 -16.11 3.12 0.57
CA SER A 122 -16.19 4.49 0.10
C SER A 122 -16.03 4.53 -1.42
N PHE A 123 -16.84 5.30 -2.11
CA PHE A 123 -16.84 5.38 -3.57
C PHE A 123 -16.78 6.82 -4.05
N SER A 124 -16.36 7.01 -5.30
CA SER A 124 -16.28 8.31 -5.95
C SER A 124 -17.39 8.49 -7.00
N ILE A 125 -17.94 9.68 -7.10
CA ILE A 125 -18.99 10.01 -8.04
C ILE A 125 -18.76 11.40 -8.65
N HIS A 126 -19.03 11.56 -9.91
CA HIS A 126 -18.98 12.87 -10.57
C HIS A 126 -20.14 13.74 -10.07
N TYR A 127 -19.84 15.01 -9.74
CA TYR A 127 -20.79 15.90 -9.07
C TYR A 127 -22.19 15.99 -9.73
N PRO A 128 -22.35 16.09 -11.06
CA PRO A 128 -23.65 16.09 -11.71
C PRO A 128 -24.50 14.85 -11.46
N LEU A 129 -23.89 13.72 -11.14
CA LEU A 129 -24.59 12.46 -10.87
C LEU A 129 -25.04 12.32 -9.40
N VAL A 130 -24.62 13.22 -8.50
CA VAL A 130 -24.93 13.12 -7.06
C VAL A 130 -26.46 13.19 -6.81
N ALA A 131 -27.14 14.18 -7.38
CA ALA A 131 -28.59 14.32 -7.17
C ALA A 131 -29.39 13.16 -7.79
N PRO A 132 -29.13 12.71 -9.04
CA PRO A 132 -29.71 11.49 -9.59
C PRO A 132 -29.41 10.25 -8.76
N PHE A 133 -28.18 10.08 -8.28
CA PHE A 133 -27.80 8.97 -7.41
C PHE A 133 -28.67 8.90 -6.15
N PHE A 134 -28.77 10.00 -5.40
CA PHE A 134 -29.61 10.02 -4.20
C PHE A 134 -31.09 9.79 -4.49
N LYS A 135 -31.59 10.27 -5.63
CA LYS A 135 -32.94 9.98 -6.08
C LYS A 135 -33.18 8.47 -6.20
N HIS A 136 -32.25 7.75 -6.86
CA HIS A 136 -32.36 6.30 -7.06
C HIS A 136 -32.06 5.51 -5.80
N LEU A 137 -31.07 5.92 -5.02
CA LEU A 137 -30.76 5.29 -3.74
C LEU A 137 -31.99 5.30 -2.80
N LYS A 138 -32.69 6.43 -2.69
CA LYS A 138 -33.92 6.53 -1.90
C LYS A 138 -35.02 5.61 -2.39
N GLN A 139 -35.16 5.44 -3.69
CA GLN A 139 -36.14 4.51 -4.27
C GLN A 139 -35.82 3.07 -3.91
N ILE A 140 -34.53 2.67 -3.96
CA ILE A 140 -34.06 1.33 -3.60
C ILE A 140 -34.26 1.09 -2.10
N LEU A 141 -33.76 1.99 -1.27
CA LEU A 141 -33.84 1.87 0.19
C LEU A 141 -35.24 2.04 0.75
N GLN A 142 -36.15 2.67 0.00
CA GLN A 142 -37.57 2.95 0.38
C GLN A 142 -37.73 3.65 1.73
N TYR A 143 -36.68 4.26 2.31
CA TYR A 143 -36.76 4.86 3.64
C TYR A 143 -37.71 6.08 3.70
N HIS A 144 -38.05 6.68 2.56
CA HIS A 144 -39.15 7.66 2.49
C HIS A 144 -40.53 7.08 2.86
N LYS A 145 -40.70 5.76 2.76
CA LYS A 145 -41.90 5.05 3.24
C LYS A 145 -41.78 4.61 4.70
N ILE A 146 -40.57 4.63 5.25
CA ILE A 146 -40.28 4.26 6.62
C ILE A 146 -40.32 5.48 7.51
N PHE A 147 -39.79 6.62 7.02
CA PHE A 147 -39.64 7.86 7.75
C PHE A 147 -40.48 8.96 7.11
N ALA A 148 -41.32 9.62 7.88
CA ALA A 148 -41.93 10.87 7.49
C ALA A 148 -40.99 12.06 7.73
N GLY A 149 -41.13 13.12 6.96
CA GLY A 149 -40.38 14.37 7.18
C GLY A 149 -38.92 14.36 6.72
N TYR A 150 -38.62 13.59 5.72
CA TYR A 150 -37.25 13.55 5.12
C TYR A 150 -36.84 14.92 4.56
N ASP A 151 -35.69 15.44 5.01
CA ASP A 151 -35.11 16.70 4.48
C ASP A 151 -34.17 16.41 3.29
N LYS A 152 -34.58 16.86 2.09
CA LYS A 152 -33.79 16.72 0.85
C LYS A 152 -32.43 17.44 0.88
N LYS A 153 -32.26 18.42 1.79
CA LYS A 153 -30.97 19.15 1.89
C LYS A 153 -29.83 18.28 2.40
N SER A 154 -30.15 17.21 3.12
CA SER A 154 -29.16 16.25 3.60
C SER A 154 -28.39 15.54 2.47
N GLU A 155 -28.92 15.56 1.25
CA GLU A 155 -28.31 14.95 0.06
C GLU A 155 -27.26 15.82 -0.64
N SER A 156 -27.13 17.08 -0.24
CA SER A 156 -26.17 17.99 -0.88
C SER A 156 -24.74 17.77 -0.35
N PRO A 157 -23.76 17.46 -1.22
CA PRO A 157 -22.36 17.32 -0.79
C PRO A 157 -21.75 18.58 -0.17
N SER A 158 -22.28 19.75 -0.53
CA SER A 158 -21.85 21.03 0.04
C SER A 158 -22.50 21.34 1.41
N GLN A 159 -23.49 20.54 1.82
CA GLN A 159 -24.17 20.74 3.09
C GLN A 159 -23.32 20.20 4.25
N LEU A 160 -22.94 21.09 5.16
CA LEU A 160 -22.34 20.72 6.43
C LEU A 160 -23.46 20.54 7.48
N MET A 161 -23.37 19.43 8.22
CA MET A 161 -24.30 19.07 9.27
C MET A 161 -23.69 19.36 10.63
N GLU A 162 -24.43 19.96 11.58
CA GLU A 162 -23.91 20.04 12.95
C GLU A 162 -23.75 18.64 13.55
N ILE A 163 -22.85 18.48 14.53
CA ILE A 163 -22.45 17.16 15.05
C ILE A 163 -23.61 16.37 15.65
N GLY A 164 -24.63 17.04 16.16
CA GLY A 164 -25.72 16.38 16.87
C GLY A 164 -25.34 15.91 18.28
N THR A 165 -26.31 15.31 18.98
CA THR A 165 -26.20 14.82 20.36
C THR A 165 -26.72 13.38 20.46
N ASN A 166 -26.46 12.71 21.59
CA ASN A 166 -27.02 11.39 21.88
C ASN A 166 -26.76 10.37 20.77
N TRP A 167 -25.48 10.25 20.38
CA TRP A 167 -25.04 9.31 19.36
C TRP A 167 -25.21 7.86 19.79
N VAL A 168 -25.78 7.05 18.91
CA VAL A 168 -25.92 5.61 19.08
C VAL A 168 -25.31 4.91 17.87
N LYS A 169 -24.34 4.04 18.10
CA LYS A 169 -23.69 3.23 17.07
C LYS A 169 -24.46 1.93 16.87
N LEU A 170 -24.78 1.61 15.63
CA LEU A 170 -25.50 0.39 15.23
C LEU A 170 -24.59 -0.56 14.46
N GLY A 171 -23.55 -0.02 13.79
CA GLY A 171 -22.54 -0.79 13.05
C GLY A 171 -23.02 -1.36 11.71
N GLY A 172 -24.14 -0.90 11.17
CA GLY A 172 -24.67 -1.34 9.88
C GLY A 172 -23.93 -0.73 8.70
N VAL A 173 -24.11 -1.31 7.52
CA VAL A 173 -23.55 -0.83 6.23
C VAL A 173 -24.61 -0.90 5.14
N ILE A 174 -24.43 -0.09 4.09
CA ILE A 174 -25.13 -0.28 2.82
C ILE A 174 -24.26 -1.18 1.94
N ASP A 175 -24.83 -2.30 1.52
CA ASP A 175 -24.20 -3.24 0.60
C ASP A 175 -23.81 -2.55 -0.72
N ASN A 176 -22.62 -2.86 -1.22
CA ASN A 176 -22.07 -2.27 -2.43
C ASN A 176 -22.98 -2.47 -3.66
N SER A 177 -23.70 -3.57 -3.73
CA SER A 177 -24.62 -3.85 -4.84
C SER A 177 -25.76 -2.82 -4.91
N ILE A 178 -26.23 -2.33 -3.77
CA ILE A 178 -27.24 -1.25 -3.69
C ILE A 178 -26.67 0.06 -4.23
N ILE A 179 -25.46 0.41 -3.78
CA ILE A 179 -24.75 1.62 -4.22
C ILE A 179 -24.55 1.58 -5.73
N GLN A 180 -24.08 0.49 -6.26
CA GLN A 180 -23.80 0.30 -7.67
C GLN A 180 -25.06 0.35 -8.53
N THR A 181 -26.15 -0.25 -8.07
CA THR A 181 -27.46 -0.16 -8.74
C THR A 181 -27.95 1.30 -8.79
N ALA A 182 -27.81 2.05 -7.71
CA ALA A 182 -28.19 3.45 -7.69
C ALA A 182 -27.33 4.31 -8.63
N LEU A 183 -26.02 4.06 -8.68
CA LEU A 183 -25.08 4.73 -9.59
C LEU A 183 -25.41 4.46 -11.05
N PHE A 184 -25.71 3.22 -11.41
CA PHE A 184 -26.10 2.87 -12.77
C PHE A 184 -27.39 3.58 -13.21
N LYS A 185 -28.42 3.56 -12.33
CA LYS A 185 -29.67 4.28 -12.60
C LYS A 185 -29.44 5.78 -12.74
N ALA A 186 -28.53 6.35 -11.94
CA ALA A 186 -28.16 7.76 -12.03
C ALA A 186 -27.46 8.10 -13.36
N ALA A 187 -26.54 7.24 -13.78
CA ALA A 187 -25.82 7.44 -15.06
C ALA A 187 -26.73 7.35 -16.29
N LYS A 188 -27.82 6.62 -16.20
CA LYS A 188 -28.81 6.49 -17.27
C LYS A 188 -29.67 7.74 -17.51
N GLU A 189 -29.76 8.64 -16.58
CA GLU A 189 -30.66 9.77 -16.45
C GLU A 189 -31.76 9.98 -17.49
N LYS A 190 -32.88 9.61 -17.14
CA LYS A 190 -34.31 9.77 -17.46
C LYS A 190 -34.96 8.45 -17.83
N PRO A 191 -35.76 7.89 -16.98
CA PRO A 191 -36.59 6.78 -17.39
C PRO A 191 -37.92 7.27 -17.96
N PRO A 192 -38.35 6.76 -19.06
CA PRO A 192 -39.68 6.21 -19.09
C PRO A 192 -39.58 4.74 -18.63
N GLU A 193 -40.60 4.29 -17.95
CA GLU A 193 -40.89 2.93 -17.56
C GLU A 193 -40.21 1.88 -18.45
N SER A 194 -39.02 1.39 -18.06
CA SER A 194 -38.38 0.33 -18.80
C SER A 194 -39.02 -0.98 -18.41
N LYS A 195 -39.63 -1.60 -19.35
CA LYS A 195 -40.00 -3.01 -19.27
C LYS A 195 -38.71 -3.83 -19.25
N ASP A 196 -38.59 -4.60 -18.24
CA ASP A 196 -37.67 -5.70 -17.94
C ASP A 196 -36.24 -5.68 -18.50
N THR A 197 -35.31 -5.89 -17.58
CA THR A 197 -33.88 -6.14 -17.79
C THR A 197 -33.73 -7.46 -18.55
N SER A 198 -32.94 -7.51 -19.63
CA SER A 198 -32.58 -8.80 -20.21
C SER A 198 -31.58 -9.50 -19.31
N ILE A 199 -31.97 -10.63 -18.79
CA ILE A 199 -31.13 -11.51 -18.02
C ILE A 199 -30.57 -12.54 -19.01
N PRO A 200 -29.23 -12.78 -19.03
CA PRO A 200 -28.66 -13.82 -19.89
C PRO A 200 -29.33 -15.19 -19.68
N ILE A 201 -29.52 -15.92 -20.76
CA ILE A 201 -30.29 -17.15 -20.68
C ILE A 201 -29.61 -18.28 -19.89
N ASP A 202 -28.30 -18.28 -19.84
CA ASP A 202 -27.48 -19.13 -18.97
C ASP A 202 -27.74 -18.88 -17.47
N VAL A 203 -27.86 -17.65 -17.06
CA VAL A 203 -28.24 -17.29 -15.66
C VAL A 203 -29.66 -17.74 -15.35
N ILE A 204 -30.57 -17.59 -16.31
CA ILE A 204 -31.95 -18.13 -16.18
C ILE A 204 -31.92 -19.64 -16.07
N ALA A 205 -31.14 -20.34 -16.90
CA ALA A 205 -31.03 -21.80 -16.87
C ALA A 205 -30.49 -22.28 -15.49
N GLU A 206 -29.48 -21.64 -14.94
CA GLU A 206 -28.97 -21.94 -13.59
C GLU A 206 -30.06 -21.75 -12.51
N GLU A 207 -30.83 -20.66 -12.59
CA GLU A 207 -31.88 -20.40 -11.61
C GLU A 207 -33.07 -21.32 -11.77
N VAL A 208 -33.37 -21.78 -13.00
CA VAL A 208 -34.38 -22.86 -13.25
C VAL A 208 -33.94 -24.12 -12.57
N GLU A 209 -32.70 -24.58 -12.79
CA GLU A 209 -32.21 -25.82 -12.18
C GLU A 209 -32.13 -25.69 -10.65
N LYS A 210 -31.77 -24.56 -10.13
CA LYS A 210 -31.68 -24.31 -8.68
C LYS A 210 -33.05 -24.32 -7.98
N ARG A 211 -34.08 -23.67 -8.55
CA ARG A 211 -35.42 -23.56 -7.92
C ARG A 211 -36.34 -24.74 -8.30
N PHE A 212 -36.15 -25.28 -9.48
CA PHE A 212 -37.02 -26.30 -10.06
C PHE A 212 -36.20 -27.46 -10.62
N PRO A 213 -35.41 -28.15 -9.78
CA PRO A 213 -34.46 -29.17 -10.21
C PRO A 213 -35.15 -30.27 -10.99
N ASN A 214 -34.58 -30.64 -12.14
CA ASN A 214 -35.07 -31.70 -13.05
C ASN A 214 -36.49 -31.45 -13.64
N ARG A 215 -36.99 -30.22 -13.61
CA ARG A 215 -38.29 -29.89 -14.20
C ARG A 215 -38.21 -29.46 -15.67
N TRP A 216 -37.05 -29.03 -16.13
CA TRP A 216 -36.83 -28.79 -17.56
C TRP A 216 -36.08 -29.96 -18.18
N ILE A 217 -36.49 -30.40 -19.36
CA ILE A 217 -35.89 -31.53 -20.07
C ILE A 217 -35.20 -31.01 -21.33
N GLY A 218 -33.89 -31.28 -21.46
CA GLY A 218 -33.07 -30.82 -22.58
C GLY A 218 -32.38 -29.47 -22.30
N ASP A 219 -31.79 -28.90 -23.34
CA ASP A 219 -31.06 -27.63 -23.21
C ASP A 219 -32.01 -26.43 -23.04
N PHE A 220 -31.73 -25.61 -22.05
CA PHE A 220 -32.53 -24.41 -21.78
C PHE A 220 -31.94 -23.22 -22.58
N GLU A 221 -32.40 -23.10 -23.83
CA GLU A 221 -31.91 -22.08 -24.78
C GLU A 221 -33.06 -21.26 -25.37
N ILE A 222 -32.75 -20.13 -25.99
CA ILE A 222 -33.74 -19.30 -26.69
C ILE A 222 -34.33 -20.10 -27.84
N GLY A 223 -35.67 -20.22 -27.87
CA GLY A 223 -36.39 -20.99 -28.84
C GLY A 223 -36.75 -22.40 -28.39
N SER A 224 -36.14 -22.92 -27.32
CA SER A 224 -36.48 -24.22 -26.76
C SER A 224 -37.91 -24.27 -26.24
N ARG A 225 -38.58 -25.42 -26.39
CA ARG A 225 -39.92 -25.68 -25.87
C ARG A 225 -39.84 -26.67 -24.73
N GLY A 226 -40.69 -26.49 -23.74
CA GLY A 226 -40.69 -27.37 -22.57
C GLY A 226 -41.92 -27.22 -21.70
N PRO A 227 -41.89 -27.87 -20.52
CA PRO A 227 -42.99 -27.83 -19.57
C PRO A 227 -43.05 -26.47 -18.83
N LEU A 228 -44.19 -26.18 -18.20
CA LEU A 228 -44.36 -25.04 -17.28
C LEU A 228 -43.70 -25.40 -15.94
N PHE A 229 -42.38 -25.32 -15.88
CA PHE A 229 -41.56 -25.81 -14.75
C PHE A 229 -41.87 -25.16 -13.40
N TRP A 230 -42.52 -23.99 -13.40
CA TRP A 230 -42.90 -23.26 -12.18
C TRP A 230 -44.28 -23.62 -11.64
N ILE A 231 -45.02 -24.54 -12.28
CA ILE A 231 -46.34 -25.02 -11.86
C ILE A 231 -46.26 -26.46 -11.41
N ASP A 232 -46.89 -26.81 -10.29
CA ASP A 232 -46.80 -28.11 -9.62
C ASP A 232 -47.79 -29.20 -10.12
N ASP A 233 -48.43 -29.01 -11.26
CA ASP A 233 -49.54 -29.88 -11.71
C ASP A 233 -49.12 -31.14 -12.49
N GLY A 234 -47.82 -31.44 -12.55
CA GLY A 234 -47.28 -32.70 -13.09
C GLY A 234 -47.51 -32.96 -14.58
N ILE A 235 -47.81 -31.95 -15.38
CA ILE A 235 -48.09 -32.08 -16.80
C ILE A 235 -46.78 -32.00 -17.60
N GLU A 236 -46.27 -33.13 -18.07
CA GLU A 236 -45.24 -33.24 -19.12
C GLU A 236 -45.81 -32.78 -20.47
N ARG A 237 -45.87 -31.50 -20.75
CA ARG A 237 -46.27 -30.95 -22.04
C ARG A 237 -45.30 -29.83 -22.45
N GLU A 238 -45.03 -29.73 -23.76
CA GLU A 238 -44.40 -28.56 -24.39
C GLU A 238 -45.32 -27.33 -24.29
N GLY A 239 -45.61 -26.89 -23.06
CA GLY A 239 -46.58 -25.85 -22.75
C GLY A 239 -46.05 -24.42 -22.92
N CYS A 240 -44.73 -24.25 -23.04
CA CYS A 240 -44.12 -22.96 -23.20
C CYS A 240 -42.92 -22.96 -24.13
N GLN A 241 -42.49 -21.77 -24.56
CA GLN A 241 -41.31 -21.56 -25.38
C GLN A 241 -40.48 -20.41 -24.78
N VAL A 242 -39.15 -20.61 -24.71
CA VAL A 242 -38.17 -19.68 -24.16
C VAL A 242 -37.85 -18.57 -25.17
N PHE A 243 -37.84 -17.33 -24.69
CA PHE A 243 -37.37 -16.14 -25.39
C PHE A 243 -36.39 -15.36 -24.53
N GLU A 244 -35.75 -14.37 -25.09
CA GLU A 244 -34.72 -13.53 -24.39
C GLU A 244 -35.26 -12.87 -23.11
N ASP A 245 -36.47 -12.34 -23.15
CA ASP A 245 -37.05 -11.55 -22.04
C ASP A 245 -38.14 -12.30 -21.25
N GLY A 246 -38.35 -13.59 -21.51
CA GLY A 246 -39.42 -14.38 -20.86
C GLY A 246 -39.83 -15.61 -21.66
N MET A 247 -41.06 -16.07 -21.43
CA MET A 247 -41.64 -17.25 -22.07
C MET A 247 -43.04 -16.99 -22.63
N VAL A 248 -43.33 -17.60 -23.76
CA VAL A 248 -44.71 -17.71 -24.27
C VAL A 248 -45.31 -18.97 -23.67
N VAL A 249 -46.47 -18.81 -23.04
CA VAL A 249 -47.29 -19.92 -22.49
C VAL A 249 -48.44 -20.17 -23.43
N TYR A 250 -48.49 -21.35 -24.05
CA TYR A 250 -49.50 -21.67 -25.05
C TYR A 250 -50.86 -22.02 -24.48
N SER A 251 -50.94 -22.38 -23.20
CA SER A 251 -52.17 -22.71 -22.51
C SER A 251 -52.89 -21.52 -21.88
N ASP A 252 -52.19 -20.39 -21.69
CA ASP A 252 -52.75 -19.18 -21.11
C ASP A 252 -53.22 -18.22 -22.21
N ARG A 253 -54.55 -18.16 -22.43
CA ARG A 253 -55.15 -17.30 -23.47
C ARG A 253 -55.24 -15.83 -23.11
N ASP A 254 -55.27 -15.54 -21.81
CA ASP A 254 -55.46 -14.17 -21.32
C ASP A 254 -54.08 -13.45 -21.13
N MET A 255 -53.05 -14.18 -20.69
CA MET A 255 -51.69 -13.66 -20.51
C MET A 255 -50.65 -14.66 -21.06
N PRO A 256 -50.56 -14.80 -22.38
CA PRO A 256 -49.69 -15.80 -23.03
C PRO A 256 -48.19 -15.50 -22.85
N TRP A 257 -47.82 -14.29 -22.42
CA TRP A 257 -46.45 -13.86 -22.17
C TRP A 257 -46.17 -13.75 -20.66
N LYS A 258 -45.15 -14.48 -20.20
CA LYS A 258 -44.62 -14.37 -18.84
C LYS A 258 -43.18 -13.87 -18.90
N THR A 259 -42.94 -12.76 -18.22
CA THR A 259 -41.56 -12.25 -18.06
C THR A 259 -40.80 -13.05 -17.01
N TRP A 260 -39.48 -12.97 -16.99
CA TRP A 260 -38.68 -13.61 -15.94
C TRP A 260 -39.07 -13.09 -14.53
N ARG A 261 -39.56 -11.86 -14.44
CA ARG A 261 -40.11 -11.28 -13.20
C ARG A 261 -41.40 -11.99 -12.77
N ASP A 262 -42.25 -12.35 -13.72
CA ASP A 262 -43.50 -13.05 -13.43
C ASP A 262 -43.25 -14.49 -12.95
N ILE A 263 -42.17 -15.12 -13.42
CA ILE A 263 -41.80 -16.51 -13.11
C ILE A 263 -40.99 -16.58 -11.80
N PHE A 264 -39.96 -15.75 -11.64
CA PHE A 264 -39.01 -15.81 -10.53
C PHE A 264 -39.26 -14.78 -9.42
N GLY A 265 -40.11 -13.80 -9.70
CA GLY A 265 -40.39 -12.67 -8.77
C GLY A 265 -39.52 -11.45 -9.00
N SER A 266 -39.93 -10.34 -8.39
CA SER A 266 -39.22 -9.05 -8.48
C SER A 266 -37.84 -9.10 -7.84
N ASP A 267 -37.69 -9.89 -6.80
CA ASP A 267 -36.47 -9.97 -6.01
C ASP A 267 -35.32 -10.58 -6.81
N PHE A 268 -35.58 -11.65 -7.56
CA PHE A 268 -34.59 -12.27 -8.46
C PHE A 268 -34.04 -11.27 -9.51
N VAL A 269 -34.95 -10.54 -10.18
CA VAL A 269 -34.55 -9.56 -11.18
C VAL A 269 -33.75 -8.42 -10.55
N GLN A 270 -34.14 -8.02 -9.34
CA GLN A 270 -33.43 -6.97 -8.62
C GLN A 270 -32.06 -7.44 -8.13
N ASP A 271 -31.95 -8.65 -7.61
CA ASP A 271 -30.67 -9.25 -7.19
C ASP A 271 -29.72 -9.42 -8.38
N PHE A 272 -30.23 -9.86 -9.53
CA PHE A 272 -29.43 -9.94 -10.75
C PHE A 272 -28.94 -8.57 -11.21
N GLU A 273 -29.81 -7.54 -11.24
CA GLU A 273 -29.38 -6.18 -11.57
C GLU A 273 -28.32 -5.64 -10.61
N GLN A 274 -28.44 -5.96 -9.32
CA GLN A 274 -27.47 -5.56 -8.30
C GLN A 274 -26.12 -6.25 -8.52
N GLN A 275 -26.13 -7.55 -8.73
CA GLN A 275 -24.93 -8.34 -8.98
C GLN A 275 -24.23 -7.90 -10.27
N LYS A 276 -24.97 -7.70 -11.35
CA LYS A 276 -24.48 -7.20 -12.64
C LYS A 276 -23.75 -5.85 -12.51
N MET A 277 -24.24 -4.97 -11.63
CA MET A 277 -23.58 -3.69 -11.35
C MET A 277 -22.37 -3.86 -10.45
N GLY A 278 -22.42 -4.78 -9.49
CA GLY A 278 -21.35 -5.13 -8.62
C GLY A 278 -20.09 -5.49 -9.39
N ASP A 279 -20.23 -6.48 -10.20
CA ASP A 279 -19.15 -7.03 -11.01
C ASP A 279 -18.57 -5.98 -11.97
N LEU A 280 -19.42 -5.09 -12.49
CA LEU A 280 -18.97 -4.04 -13.43
C LEU A 280 -17.97 -3.07 -12.78
N LEU A 281 -18.33 -2.48 -11.64
CA LEU A 281 -17.49 -1.49 -10.96
C LEU A 281 -16.35 -2.13 -10.18
N ASP A 282 -16.42 -3.43 -9.94
CA ASP A 282 -15.33 -4.17 -9.36
C ASP A 282 -14.22 -4.50 -10.35
N GLU A 283 -14.59 -4.73 -11.61
CA GLU A 283 -13.65 -5.20 -12.61
C GLU A 283 -13.10 -4.11 -13.52
N TYR A 284 -13.88 -3.06 -13.86
CA TYR A 284 -13.48 -2.10 -14.88
C TYR A 284 -13.15 -0.72 -14.32
N TRP A 285 -12.04 -0.17 -14.83
CA TRP A 285 -11.47 1.12 -14.41
C TRP A 285 -11.12 1.97 -15.61
N PHE A 286 -11.03 3.29 -15.42
CA PHE A 286 -10.70 4.24 -16.46
C PHE A 286 -9.70 5.29 -15.97
N ASN A 287 -8.58 5.50 -16.72
CA ASN A 287 -7.57 6.48 -16.35
C ASN A 287 -7.65 7.80 -17.11
N GLY A 288 -8.78 8.09 -17.77
CA GLY A 288 -8.95 9.26 -18.60
C GLY A 288 -8.52 9.07 -20.07
N ARG A 289 -7.77 8.00 -20.39
CA ARG A 289 -7.31 7.67 -21.74
C ARG A 289 -7.78 6.31 -22.23
N GLN A 290 -7.70 5.30 -21.34
CA GLN A 290 -8.04 3.92 -21.68
C GLN A 290 -8.72 3.21 -20.53
N PHE A 291 -9.46 2.16 -20.84
CA PHE A 291 -10.09 1.29 -19.86
C PHE A 291 -9.15 0.17 -19.43
N PHE A 292 -9.35 -0.30 -18.22
CA PHE A 292 -8.63 -1.43 -17.64
C PHE A 292 -9.61 -2.43 -17.05
N LYS A 293 -9.28 -3.71 -17.22
CA LYS A 293 -9.96 -4.80 -16.54
C LYS A 293 -9.08 -5.38 -15.45
N LEU A 294 -9.59 -5.49 -14.25
CA LEU A 294 -8.89 -6.09 -13.12
C LEU A 294 -9.15 -7.60 -13.13
N LEU A 295 -8.11 -8.39 -13.36
CA LEU A 295 -8.14 -9.85 -13.37
C LEU A 295 -7.14 -10.37 -12.35
N HIS A 296 -7.61 -11.08 -11.33
CA HIS A 296 -6.76 -11.65 -10.26
C HIS A 296 -5.76 -10.64 -9.68
N GLY A 297 -6.22 -9.42 -9.39
CA GLY A 297 -5.38 -8.36 -8.86
C GLY A 297 -4.46 -7.67 -9.89
N THR A 298 -4.50 -8.10 -11.15
CA THR A 298 -3.70 -7.47 -12.22
C THR A 298 -4.62 -6.67 -13.15
N ALA A 299 -4.37 -5.37 -13.27
CA ALA A 299 -5.09 -4.51 -14.21
C ALA A 299 -4.48 -4.65 -15.62
N LYS A 300 -5.27 -5.06 -16.57
CA LYS A 300 -4.90 -5.16 -17.99
C LYS A 300 -5.66 -4.11 -18.81
N PRO A 301 -5.00 -3.40 -19.71
CA PRO A 301 -5.70 -2.50 -20.62
C PRO A 301 -6.68 -3.27 -21.50
N ILE A 302 -7.89 -2.72 -21.67
CA ILE A 302 -8.93 -3.28 -22.52
C ILE A 302 -9.35 -2.23 -23.56
N PRO A 303 -9.33 -2.54 -24.86
CA PRO A 303 -9.87 -1.67 -25.89
C PRO A 303 -11.37 -1.41 -25.69
N ARG A 304 -11.83 -0.21 -26.04
CA ARG A 304 -13.25 0.15 -25.87
C ARG A 304 -14.20 -0.81 -26.57
N ASP A 305 -13.84 -1.29 -27.75
CA ASP A 305 -14.68 -2.21 -28.52
C ASP A 305 -14.80 -3.57 -27.83
N GLN A 306 -13.73 -4.05 -27.22
CA GLN A 306 -13.75 -5.28 -26.42
C GLN A 306 -14.58 -5.08 -25.15
N LEU A 307 -14.46 -3.93 -24.48
CA LEU A 307 -15.31 -3.60 -23.32
C LEU A 307 -16.78 -3.61 -23.70
N VAL A 308 -17.15 -3.00 -24.86
CA VAL A 308 -18.52 -3.01 -25.38
C VAL A 308 -19.02 -4.45 -25.59
N LEU A 309 -18.18 -5.33 -26.12
CA LEU A 309 -18.54 -6.74 -26.34
C LEU A 309 -18.76 -7.46 -25.00
N GLU A 310 -17.87 -7.32 -24.04
CA GLU A 310 -18.01 -7.93 -22.72
C GLU A 310 -19.24 -7.40 -21.97
N LEU A 311 -19.55 -6.11 -22.08
CA LEU A 311 -20.76 -5.52 -21.51
C LEU A 311 -22.03 -6.16 -22.11
N LYS A 312 -22.04 -6.36 -23.44
CA LYS A 312 -23.17 -7.05 -24.11
C LYS A 312 -23.31 -8.49 -23.65
N GLN A 313 -22.22 -9.23 -23.50
CA GLN A 313 -22.22 -10.59 -22.96
C GLN A 313 -22.79 -10.66 -21.54
N ARG A 314 -22.58 -9.61 -20.74
CA ARG A 314 -23.18 -9.47 -19.40
C ARG A 314 -24.64 -8.98 -19.42
N GLY A 315 -25.28 -8.93 -20.60
CA GLY A 315 -26.68 -8.55 -20.73
C GLY A 315 -26.96 -7.05 -20.70
N PHE A 316 -25.95 -6.16 -20.96
CA PHE A 316 -26.22 -4.76 -21.21
C PHE A 316 -26.70 -4.54 -22.64
N LYS A 317 -27.88 -3.94 -22.82
CA LYS A 317 -28.44 -3.71 -24.16
C LYS A 317 -27.66 -2.64 -24.91
N GLY A 318 -27.14 -3.05 -26.09
CA GLY A 318 -26.55 -2.15 -27.08
C GLY A 318 -27.56 -1.88 -28.20
N GLY A 319 -27.15 -1.06 -29.19
CA GLY A 319 -27.99 -0.75 -30.34
C GLY A 319 -28.60 0.63 -30.25
N ARG A 320 -29.89 0.83 -30.58
CA ARG A 320 -30.55 2.15 -30.51
C ARG A 320 -31.06 2.37 -29.07
N PRO A 321 -30.90 3.61 -28.53
CA PRO A 321 -31.53 3.95 -27.27
C PRO A 321 -33.03 3.69 -27.29
N LYS A 322 -33.61 3.31 -26.17
CA LYS A 322 -35.07 3.16 -26.03
C LYS A 322 -35.74 4.53 -26.17
N LYS A 323 -37.03 4.54 -26.56
CA LYS A 323 -37.80 5.78 -26.69
C LYS A 323 -37.81 6.55 -25.37
N GLY A 324 -37.19 7.73 -25.36
CA GLY A 324 -37.05 8.59 -24.16
C GLY A 324 -35.72 8.44 -23.44
N GLU A 325 -34.81 7.54 -23.86
CA GLU A 325 -33.43 7.46 -23.40
C GLU A 325 -32.50 8.13 -24.43
N ASN A 326 -31.46 8.81 -23.92
CA ASN A 326 -30.48 9.48 -24.80
C ASN A 326 -29.29 8.55 -25.13
N VAL A 327 -29.09 7.51 -24.35
CA VAL A 327 -27.96 6.57 -24.45
C VAL A 327 -28.41 5.13 -24.23
N THR A 328 -27.69 4.18 -24.79
CA THR A 328 -27.94 2.76 -24.57
C THR A 328 -27.43 2.32 -23.19
N GLU A 329 -27.83 1.11 -22.73
CA GLU A 329 -27.33 0.56 -21.45
C GLU A 329 -25.80 0.39 -21.48
N VAL A 330 -25.23 -0.05 -22.60
CA VAL A 330 -23.78 -0.17 -22.78
C VAL A 330 -23.09 1.18 -22.64
N GLU A 331 -23.64 2.22 -23.28
CA GLU A 331 -23.09 3.59 -23.18
C GLU A 331 -23.21 4.13 -21.75
N ALA A 332 -24.33 3.91 -21.10
CA ALA A 332 -24.53 4.29 -19.69
C ALA A 332 -23.51 3.57 -18.77
N ALA A 333 -23.26 2.27 -18.99
CA ALA A 333 -22.24 1.52 -18.26
C ALA A 333 -20.82 2.08 -18.49
N ILE A 334 -20.47 2.41 -19.73
CA ILE A 334 -19.18 3.04 -20.06
C ILE A 334 -19.04 4.40 -19.38
N VAL A 335 -20.09 5.23 -19.43
CA VAL A 335 -20.11 6.53 -18.75
C VAL A 335 -19.97 6.36 -17.24
N LEU A 336 -20.64 5.36 -16.67
CA LEU A 336 -20.53 5.05 -15.24
C LEU A 336 -19.09 4.67 -14.87
N ILE A 337 -18.47 3.72 -15.58
CA ILE A 337 -17.06 3.34 -15.36
C ILE A 337 -16.16 4.57 -15.46
N SER A 338 -16.33 5.37 -16.51
CA SER A 338 -15.49 6.54 -16.79
C SER A 338 -15.58 7.62 -15.70
N ASN A 339 -16.73 7.75 -15.04
CA ASN A 339 -16.98 8.78 -14.05
C ASN A 339 -16.77 8.30 -12.61
N THR A 340 -17.12 7.04 -12.34
CA THR A 340 -17.11 6.50 -10.96
C THR A 340 -15.79 5.78 -10.66
N ASN A 341 -15.31 4.96 -11.58
CA ASN A 341 -14.06 4.21 -11.46
C ASN A 341 -12.90 4.90 -12.17
N ARG A 342 -12.83 6.21 -11.99
CA ARG A 342 -11.72 7.00 -12.51
C ARG A 342 -10.54 6.91 -11.58
N ILE A 343 -9.39 6.59 -12.17
CA ILE A 343 -8.09 6.51 -11.52
C ILE A 343 -7.09 7.38 -12.28
N ASP A 344 -6.00 7.75 -11.65
CA ASP A 344 -4.90 8.42 -12.32
C ASP A 344 -3.85 7.40 -12.75
N GLU A 345 -3.53 6.43 -11.87
CA GLU A 345 -2.48 5.46 -12.11
C GLU A 345 -2.83 4.06 -11.59
N ILE A 346 -2.08 3.07 -12.07
CA ILE A 346 -2.14 1.68 -11.61
C ILE A 346 -0.77 1.29 -11.12
N ALA A 347 -0.65 0.99 -9.82
CA ALA A 347 0.61 0.61 -9.25
C ALA A 347 0.44 -0.33 -8.03
N PRO A 348 1.44 -1.16 -7.71
CA PRO A 348 1.39 -2.01 -6.53
C PRO A 348 1.73 -1.21 -5.27
N VAL A 349 0.75 -0.88 -4.45
CA VAL A 349 0.95 -0.20 -3.17
C VAL A 349 0.96 -1.26 -2.05
N VAL A 350 2.10 -1.91 -1.88
CA VAL A 350 2.25 -3.12 -1.05
C VAL A 350 1.97 -2.91 0.44
N PHE A 351 2.19 -1.68 0.95
CA PHE A 351 1.91 -1.33 2.36
C PHE A 351 0.48 -0.82 2.61
N ARG A 352 -0.35 -0.80 1.57
CA ARG A 352 -1.79 -0.51 1.64
C ARG A 352 -2.59 -1.54 0.86
N ARG A 353 -2.15 -2.79 0.91
CA ARG A 353 -2.71 -3.90 0.11
C ARG A 353 -4.20 -4.13 0.32
N ASN A 354 -4.74 -3.74 1.48
CA ASN A 354 -6.16 -3.84 1.80
C ASN A 354 -7.00 -2.68 1.22
N GLU A 355 -6.36 -1.63 0.69
CA GLU A 355 -7.03 -0.53 0.02
C GLU A 355 -7.03 -0.77 -1.49
N ARG A 356 -8.22 -0.85 -2.09
CA ARG A 356 -8.35 -1.02 -3.55
C ARG A 356 -7.93 0.25 -4.30
N ILE A 357 -8.33 1.41 -3.78
CA ILE A 357 -7.92 2.71 -4.26
C ILE A 357 -7.11 3.41 -3.18
N VAL A 358 -5.90 3.75 -3.53
CA VAL A 358 -4.99 4.48 -2.66
C VAL A 358 -4.90 5.92 -3.11
N SER A 359 -5.32 6.84 -2.25
CA SER A 359 -5.09 8.28 -2.47
C SER A 359 -3.71 8.66 -1.94
N TYR A 360 -2.80 9.02 -2.82
CA TYR A 360 -1.44 9.36 -2.45
C TYR A 360 -0.88 10.49 -3.33
N ASN A 361 -0.31 11.53 -2.73
CA ASN A 361 0.22 12.72 -3.42
C ASN A 361 -0.76 13.35 -4.42
N GLY A 362 -2.06 13.33 -4.13
CA GLY A 362 -3.10 13.88 -5.01
C GLY A 362 -3.52 12.96 -6.16
N LEU A 363 -2.93 11.75 -6.27
CA LEU A 363 -3.29 10.76 -7.27
C LEU A 363 -4.23 9.71 -6.65
N GLN A 364 -5.18 9.23 -7.46
CA GLN A 364 -6.00 8.05 -7.18
C GLN A 364 -5.34 6.85 -7.87
N ILE A 365 -4.77 5.96 -7.08
CA ILE A 365 -4.00 4.82 -7.57
C ILE A 365 -4.84 3.55 -7.39
N LEU A 366 -5.15 2.85 -8.49
CA LEU A 366 -5.69 1.50 -8.41
C LEU A 366 -4.59 0.56 -7.93
N ASN A 367 -4.77 0.02 -6.74
CA ASN A 367 -3.76 -0.84 -6.14
C ASN A 367 -3.76 -2.22 -6.79
N SER A 368 -2.67 -2.54 -7.47
CA SER A 368 -2.45 -3.83 -8.12
C SER A 368 -1.60 -4.80 -7.27
N SER A 369 -1.45 -4.53 -5.98
CA SER A 369 -0.70 -5.41 -5.07
C SER A 369 -1.49 -6.69 -4.79
N THR A 370 -0.83 -7.83 -5.00
CA THR A 370 -1.36 -9.17 -4.66
C THR A 370 -0.57 -9.85 -3.55
N VAL A 371 0.39 -9.13 -2.96
CA VAL A 371 1.27 -9.67 -1.93
C VAL A 371 0.50 -9.94 -0.64
N LYS A 372 0.70 -11.13 -0.07
CA LYS A 372 0.12 -11.53 1.20
C LYS A 372 1.22 -11.93 2.16
N PRO A 373 1.29 -11.37 3.38
CA PRO A 373 2.19 -11.88 4.42
C PRO A 373 1.78 -13.29 4.84
N ILE A 374 2.68 -14.00 5.48
CA ILE A 374 2.32 -15.21 6.22
C ILE A 374 1.36 -14.80 7.34
N GLU A 375 0.24 -15.50 7.44
CA GLU A 375 -0.69 -15.34 8.58
C GLU A 375 -0.05 -15.94 9.84
N PRO A 376 0.00 -15.18 10.96
CA PRO A 376 0.52 -15.71 12.20
C PRO A 376 -0.41 -16.80 12.75
N ALA A 377 0.13 -17.85 13.34
CA ALA A 377 -0.64 -18.87 14.03
C ALA A 377 -1.52 -18.27 15.15
N GLY A 378 -2.38 -19.05 15.77
CA GLY A 378 -3.32 -18.60 16.80
C GLY A 378 -2.65 -17.91 17.98
N GLU A 379 -3.42 -17.13 18.75
CA GLU A 379 -2.93 -16.53 19.98
C GLU A 379 -2.46 -17.61 20.96
N GLY A 380 -1.25 -17.43 21.54
CA GLY A 380 -0.63 -18.40 22.44
C GLY A 380 0.15 -19.53 21.74
N GLU A 381 0.11 -19.62 20.41
CA GLU A 381 0.86 -20.66 19.66
C GLU A 381 2.29 -20.24 19.29
N GLY A 382 2.72 -19.04 19.67
CA GLY A 382 4.08 -18.52 19.44
C GLY A 382 5.15 -19.11 20.36
N ASP A 383 4.99 -20.35 20.83
CA ASP A 383 5.99 -21.05 21.64
C ASP A 383 7.11 -21.60 20.75
N ILE A 384 8.36 -21.53 21.23
CA ILE A 384 9.55 -22.03 20.52
C ILE A 384 9.49 -23.51 20.19
N ASN A 385 8.71 -24.30 20.95
CA ASN A 385 8.49 -25.72 20.68
C ASN A 385 7.68 -25.97 19.41
N ASN A 386 6.95 -24.97 18.91
CA ASN A 386 6.18 -25.07 17.68
C ASN A 386 7.00 -24.75 16.42
N PHE A 387 8.20 -24.15 16.58
CA PHE A 387 9.15 -23.90 15.48
C PHE A 387 10.59 -24.32 15.84
N PRO A 388 10.81 -25.58 16.24
CA PRO A 388 12.07 -26.06 16.79
C PRO A 388 13.24 -26.02 15.81
N PHE A 389 12.97 -26.19 14.52
CA PHE A 389 13.99 -26.09 13.49
C PHE A 389 14.47 -24.63 13.34
N LEU A 390 13.56 -23.67 13.16
CA LEU A 390 13.91 -22.26 13.04
C LEU A 390 14.61 -21.73 14.30
N HIS A 391 14.14 -22.10 15.48
CA HIS A 391 14.77 -21.72 16.75
C HIS A 391 16.22 -22.20 16.81
N ARG A 392 16.46 -23.51 16.65
CA ARG A 392 17.80 -24.11 16.67
C ARG A 392 18.70 -23.56 15.55
N PHE A 393 18.12 -23.32 14.37
CA PHE A 393 18.85 -22.74 13.24
C PHE A 393 19.36 -21.33 13.59
N PHE A 394 18.52 -20.45 14.11
CA PHE A 394 18.94 -19.08 14.45
C PHE A 394 19.92 -19.04 15.62
N ASP A 395 19.82 -19.95 16.57
CA ASP A 395 20.82 -20.05 17.64
C ASP A 395 22.20 -20.36 17.09
N GLN A 396 22.33 -21.30 16.15
CA GLN A 396 23.61 -21.62 15.52
C GLN A 396 24.03 -20.57 14.48
N PHE A 397 23.09 -19.94 13.79
CA PHE A 397 23.38 -18.93 12.77
C PHE A 397 24.15 -17.72 13.31
N PHE A 398 23.91 -17.34 14.58
CA PHE A 398 24.56 -16.23 15.28
C PHE A 398 25.60 -16.67 16.33
N GLU A 399 25.89 -17.96 16.45
CA GLU A 399 26.73 -18.51 17.53
C GLU A 399 28.13 -17.90 17.58
N ASP A 400 28.77 -17.71 16.41
CA ASP A 400 30.13 -17.14 16.31
C ASP A 400 30.14 -15.60 16.28
N SER A 401 29.01 -14.94 16.40
CA SER A 401 29.00 -13.49 16.52
C SER A 401 29.68 -13.08 17.82
N ILE A 402 30.63 -12.16 17.75
CA ILE A 402 31.43 -11.68 18.89
C ILE A 402 30.56 -11.23 20.05
N GLU A 403 29.32 -10.88 19.75
CA GLU A 403 28.29 -10.58 20.73
C GLU A 403 27.11 -11.51 20.50
N ILE A 404 26.95 -12.50 21.39
CA ILE A 404 25.80 -13.45 21.43
C ILE A 404 24.44 -12.73 21.32
N ARG A 405 24.41 -11.43 21.58
CA ARG A 405 23.23 -10.56 21.53
C ARG A 405 22.89 -10.00 20.16
N ALA A 406 23.71 -10.23 19.14
CA ALA A 406 23.44 -9.79 17.77
C ALA A 406 22.06 -10.27 17.29
N LYS A 407 21.63 -11.48 17.68
CA LYS A 407 20.33 -12.04 17.36
C LYS A 407 19.14 -11.19 17.88
N TYR A 408 19.29 -10.49 19.00
CA TYR A 408 18.21 -9.64 19.54
C TYR A 408 17.99 -8.40 18.67
N PHE A 409 19.05 -7.80 18.12
CA PHE A 409 18.93 -6.71 17.16
C PHE A 409 18.27 -7.20 15.87
N PHE A 410 18.66 -8.37 15.40
CA PHE A 410 18.04 -8.98 14.22
C PHE A 410 16.55 -9.26 14.43
N PHE A 411 16.19 -9.90 15.54
CA PHE A 411 14.78 -10.20 15.82
C PHE A 411 13.95 -8.94 16.08
N ALA A 412 14.51 -7.91 16.72
CA ALA A 412 13.82 -6.63 16.89
C ALA A 412 13.54 -5.98 15.54
N TRP A 413 14.52 -5.98 14.64
CA TRP A 413 14.38 -5.50 13.27
C TRP A 413 13.34 -6.33 12.49
N LEU A 414 13.41 -7.67 12.56
CA LEU A 414 12.50 -8.56 11.84
C LEU A 414 11.07 -8.47 12.37
N ALA A 415 10.89 -8.45 13.68
CA ALA A 415 9.58 -8.28 14.31
C ALA A 415 8.94 -6.95 13.90
N ARG A 416 9.70 -5.85 13.90
CA ARG A 416 9.21 -4.55 13.45
C ARG A 416 8.82 -4.56 11.97
N PHE A 417 9.64 -5.18 11.12
CA PHE A 417 9.32 -5.29 9.68
C PHE A 417 8.06 -6.10 9.45
N TYR A 418 7.97 -7.30 10.04
CA TYR A 418 6.82 -8.17 9.88
C TYR A 418 5.54 -7.53 10.45
N LYS A 419 5.56 -7.02 11.69
CA LYS A 419 4.42 -6.33 12.32
C LYS A 419 3.95 -5.13 11.50
N GLY A 420 4.89 -4.30 11.05
CA GLY A 420 4.60 -3.14 10.23
C GLY A 420 3.92 -3.54 8.93
N PHE A 421 4.49 -4.50 8.21
CA PHE A 421 3.93 -4.98 6.95
C PHE A 421 2.57 -5.68 7.15
N TYR A 422 2.44 -6.55 8.15
CA TYR A 422 1.18 -7.23 8.46
C TYR A 422 0.05 -6.24 8.75
N ASN A 423 0.33 -5.19 9.51
CA ASN A 423 -0.62 -4.15 9.88
C ASN A 423 -0.77 -3.00 8.86
N ASN A 424 -0.22 -3.13 7.65
CA ASN A 424 -0.23 -2.10 6.61
C ASN A 424 0.37 -0.75 7.06
N LYS A 425 1.46 -0.79 7.83
CA LYS A 425 2.20 0.38 8.27
C LYS A 425 3.48 0.55 7.46
N GLU A 426 3.74 1.75 6.99
CA GLU A 426 4.90 2.12 6.18
C GLU A 426 6.12 2.43 7.08
N ASP A 427 6.42 1.56 8.04
CA ASP A 427 7.54 1.74 8.96
C ASP A 427 8.87 1.58 8.23
N GLN A 428 9.74 2.57 8.34
CA GLN A 428 11.10 2.49 7.80
C GLN A 428 12.00 1.62 8.67
N GLY A 429 13.09 1.11 8.09
CA GLY A 429 14.08 0.33 8.83
C GLY A 429 15.36 0.15 8.03
N GLN A 430 16.40 -0.21 8.74
CA GLN A 430 17.77 -0.35 8.22
C GLN A 430 17.87 -1.42 7.13
N ALA A 431 18.82 -1.25 6.22
CA ALA A 431 19.23 -2.34 5.32
C ALA A 431 19.99 -3.40 6.11
N LEU A 432 19.68 -4.66 5.82
CA LEU A 432 20.25 -5.83 6.47
C LEU A 432 21.40 -6.38 5.66
N ILE A 433 22.52 -6.69 6.30
CA ILE A 433 23.70 -7.27 5.65
C ILE A 433 24.14 -8.50 6.46
N PHE A 434 24.17 -9.67 5.81
CA PHE A 434 24.79 -10.87 6.35
C PHE A 434 26.12 -11.14 5.65
N VAL A 435 27.18 -11.31 6.44
CA VAL A 435 28.53 -11.61 5.94
C VAL A 435 29.02 -12.92 6.56
N GLY A 436 29.54 -13.81 5.74
CA GLY A 436 30.14 -15.06 6.20
C GLY A 436 30.36 -16.09 5.10
N PRO A 437 30.94 -17.26 5.40
CA PRO A 437 31.28 -18.27 4.41
C PRO A 437 30.06 -18.73 3.59
N ALA A 438 30.32 -19.26 2.38
CA ALA A 438 29.27 -19.86 1.56
C ALA A 438 28.59 -21.05 2.26
N LYS A 439 27.34 -21.34 1.90
CA LYS A 439 26.55 -22.48 2.40
C LYS A 439 26.27 -22.45 3.92
N ARG A 440 26.14 -21.26 4.51
CA ARG A 440 25.82 -21.05 5.94
C ARG A 440 24.36 -20.62 6.18
N GLY A 441 23.52 -20.62 5.15
CA GLY A 441 22.10 -20.30 5.31
C GLY A 441 21.75 -18.83 5.14
N LYS A 442 22.68 -17.94 4.71
CA LYS A 442 22.38 -16.52 4.45
C LYS A 442 21.18 -16.34 3.53
N THR A 443 21.27 -16.94 2.33
CA THR A 443 20.19 -16.91 1.34
C THR A 443 18.90 -17.59 1.83
N LEU A 444 19.01 -18.60 2.70
CA LEU A 444 17.85 -19.21 3.35
C LEU A 444 17.11 -18.18 4.21
N VAL A 445 17.85 -17.44 5.04
CA VAL A 445 17.26 -16.41 5.91
C VAL A 445 16.62 -15.32 5.08
N THR A 446 17.31 -14.79 4.08
CA THR A 446 16.77 -13.67 3.27
C THR A 446 15.59 -14.09 2.41
N ASN A 447 15.69 -15.22 1.69
CA ASN A 447 14.72 -15.59 0.66
C ASN A 447 13.59 -16.50 1.15
N LYS A 448 13.88 -17.38 2.12
CA LYS A 448 12.91 -18.39 2.58
C LYS A 448 12.28 -18.07 3.94
N ILE A 449 12.87 -17.15 4.71
CA ILE A 449 12.34 -16.75 6.01
C ILE A 449 11.85 -15.30 5.97
N ILE A 450 12.76 -14.32 5.81
CA ILE A 450 12.38 -12.90 5.84
C ILE A 450 11.40 -12.58 4.72
N ALA A 451 11.74 -12.94 3.49
CA ALA A 451 10.92 -12.68 2.33
C ALA A 451 9.57 -13.41 2.38
N ALA A 452 9.56 -14.67 2.83
CA ALA A 452 8.33 -15.44 2.96
C ALA A 452 7.37 -14.82 3.97
N LEU A 453 7.86 -14.34 5.12
CA LEU A 453 7.03 -13.63 6.12
C LEU A 453 6.25 -12.45 5.53
N VAL A 454 6.83 -11.75 4.55
CA VAL A 454 6.22 -10.57 3.91
C VAL A 454 5.73 -10.84 2.47
N GLY A 455 5.54 -12.09 2.11
CA GLY A 455 4.91 -12.51 0.86
C GLY A 455 5.81 -12.51 -0.37
N GLY A 456 7.13 -12.48 -0.21
CA GLY A 456 8.09 -12.64 -1.29
C GLY A 456 9.19 -11.58 -1.36
N PHE A 457 10.08 -11.76 -2.32
CA PHE A 457 11.19 -10.83 -2.59
C PHE A 457 11.36 -10.58 -4.08
N ALA A 458 12.13 -9.54 -4.40
CA ALA A 458 12.69 -9.32 -5.73
C ALA A 458 14.19 -9.10 -5.64
N ASP A 459 14.90 -9.57 -6.66
CA ASP A 459 16.33 -9.32 -6.81
C ASP A 459 16.57 -7.85 -7.19
N ALA A 460 17.32 -7.16 -6.35
CA ALA A 460 17.62 -5.75 -6.52
C ALA A 460 19.05 -5.51 -7.07
N SER A 461 19.81 -6.54 -7.42
CA SER A 461 21.22 -6.46 -7.81
C SER A 461 21.44 -5.49 -8.98
N ASP A 462 20.69 -5.63 -10.06
CA ASP A 462 20.80 -4.76 -11.24
C ASP A 462 20.35 -3.32 -10.97
N TYR A 463 19.33 -3.14 -10.16
CA TYR A 463 18.83 -1.82 -9.79
C TYR A 463 19.82 -1.08 -8.88
N LEU A 464 20.31 -1.74 -7.84
CA LEU A 464 21.26 -1.14 -6.90
C LEU A 464 22.63 -0.89 -7.53
N SER A 465 23.12 -1.75 -8.44
CA SER A 465 24.34 -1.47 -9.23
C SER A 465 24.14 -0.36 -10.26
N GLY A 466 22.89 0.03 -10.53
CA GLY A 466 22.52 1.05 -11.51
C GLY A 466 22.54 0.56 -12.95
N GLY A 467 22.51 -0.74 -13.17
CA GLY A 467 22.38 -1.38 -14.48
C GLY A 467 21.01 -1.12 -15.11
N THR A 468 20.00 -0.89 -14.30
CA THR A 468 18.66 -0.52 -14.78
C THR A 468 18.06 0.62 -13.97
N LYS A 469 17.17 1.41 -14.60
CA LYS A 469 16.29 2.38 -13.91
C LYS A 469 14.89 1.78 -13.67
N PHE A 470 14.54 0.72 -14.38
CA PHE A 470 13.24 0.08 -14.25
C PHE A 470 13.23 -0.83 -13.04
N ASN A 471 12.18 -0.72 -12.24
CA ASN A 471 12.08 -1.37 -10.94
C ASN A 471 10.68 -1.98 -10.71
N LYS A 472 10.00 -2.36 -11.80
CA LYS A 472 8.63 -2.89 -11.76
C LYS A 472 8.47 -4.05 -10.78
N ASP A 473 9.42 -4.98 -10.76
CA ASP A 473 9.35 -6.16 -9.89
C ASP A 473 9.67 -5.81 -8.44
N LEU A 474 10.57 -4.85 -8.22
CA LEU A 474 10.90 -4.32 -6.89
C LEU A 474 9.70 -3.63 -6.23
N GLY A 475 8.88 -2.91 -7.00
CA GLY A 475 7.69 -2.25 -6.48
C GLY A 475 6.58 -3.21 -6.04
N ARG A 476 6.65 -4.49 -6.44
CA ARG A 476 5.63 -5.50 -6.14
C ARG A 476 5.83 -6.23 -4.82
N VAL A 477 6.96 -6.02 -4.15
CA VAL A 477 7.32 -6.72 -2.93
C VAL A 477 7.84 -5.75 -1.87
N ALA A 478 7.76 -6.15 -0.61
CA ALA A 478 8.30 -5.36 0.51
C ALA A 478 9.78 -5.68 0.82
N CYS A 479 10.30 -6.81 0.33
CA CYS A 479 11.67 -7.26 0.58
C CYS A 479 12.49 -7.28 -0.70
N TRP A 480 13.55 -6.50 -0.75
CA TRP A 480 14.54 -6.51 -1.82
C TRP A 480 15.77 -7.30 -1.38
N VAL A 481 16.21 -8.20 -2.22
CA VAL A 481 17.34 -9.06 -1.90
C VAL A 481 18.47 -8.84 -2.90
N VAL A 482 19.70 -8.85 -2.40
CA VAL A 482 20.93 -8.90 -3.18
C VAL A 482 21.72 -10.12 -2.73
N ASP A 483 21.93 -11.06 -3.63
CA ASP A 483 22.67 -12.30 -3.35
C ASP A 483 23.92 -12.38 -4.23
N ASP A 484 25.08 -12.44 -3.62
CA ASP A 484 26.45 -12.69 -4.13
C ASP A 484 26.90 -12.09 -5.50
N THR A 485 26.03 -11.39 -6.23
CA THR A 485 26.24 -11.06 -7.66
C THR A 485 26.96 -9.74 -7.93
N VAL A 486 27.35 -8.99 -6.91
CA VAL A 486 28.06 -7.71 -7.12
C VAL A 486 29.58 -7.93 -7.14
N SER A 487 30.03 -8.90 -7.91
CA SER A 487 31.45 -9.10 -8.15
C SER A 487 31.97 -8.08 -9.17
N ALA A 488 33.04 -7.38 -8.80
CA ALA A 488 33.81 -6.47 -9.67
C ALA A 488 33.11 -5.16 -10.11
N ALA A 489 32.24 -4.60 -9.27
CA ALA A 489 31.71 -3.27 -9.52
C ALA A 489 32.82 -2.20 -9.49
N SER A 490 32.77 -1.27 -10.43
CA SER A 490 33.62 -0.08 -10.39
C SER A 490 33.29 0.77 -9.14
N PHE A 491 34.22 1.61 -8.72
CA PHE A 491 33.97 2.53 -7.57
C PHE A 491 32.73 3.42 -7.79
N ALA A 492 32.46 3.81 -9.04
CA ALA A 492 31.26 4.59 -9.37
C ALA A 492 29.97 3.78 -9.14
N GLU A 493 29.97 2.48 -9.45
CA GLU A 493 28.84 1.58 -9.20
C GLU A 493 28.64 1.32 -7.71
N LEU A 494 29.72 1.13 -6.95
CA LEU A 494 29.66 0.97 -5.49
C LEU A 494 29.10 2.22 -4.81
N ARG A 495 29.55 3.41 -5.24
CA ARG A 495 29.01 4.67 -4.73
C ARG A 495 27.52 4.81 -5.05
N LYS A 496 27.09 4.44 -6.26
CA LYS A 496 25.72 4.47 -6.68
C LYS A 496 24.87 3.47 -5.89
N ALA A 497 25.36 2.26 -5.67
CA ALA A 497 24.71 1.27 -4.83
C ALA A 497 24.52 1.78 -3.39
N THR A 498 25.56 2.37 -2.81
CA THR A 498 25.50 3.00 -1.48
C THR A 498 24.41 4.09 -1.42
N GLU A 499 24.36 4.99 -2.39
CA GLU A 499 23.36 6.06 -2.44
C GLU A 499 21.93 5.51 -2.62
N LEU A 500 21.76 4.46 -3.43
CA LEU A 500 20.45 3.82 -3.62
C LEU A 500 20.00 3.07 -2.36
N ILE A 501 20.90 2.37 -1.66
CA ILE A 501 20.59 1.76 -0.35
C ILE A 501 20.17 2.84 0.66
N LYS A 502 20.94 3.93 0.77
CA LYS A 502 20.58 5.06 1.65
C LYS A 502 19.19 5.61 1.34
N ARG A 503 18.90 5.83 0.05
CA ARG A 503 17.58 6.34 -0.39
C ARG A 503 16.45 5.37 -0.05
N SER A 504 16.66 4.06 -0.27
CA SER A 504 15.66 3.03 0.03
C SER A 504 15.34 2.92 1.52
N VAL A 505 16.34 3.16 2.38
CA VAL A 505 16.19 3.16 3.85
C VAL A 505 15.62 4.48 4.36
N ALA A 506 16.09 5.61 3.79
CA ALA A 506 15.83 6.92 4.32
C ALA A 506 14.54 7.57 3.82
N ASN A 507 14.06 7.21 2.64
CA ASN A 507 12.89 7.83 2.05
C ASN A 507 11.61 7.04 2.35
N PRO A 508 10.54 7.72 2.82
CA PRO A 508 9.23 7.09 2.95
C PRO A 508 8.52 6.92 1.60
N ARG A 509 9.23 7.15 0.51
CA ARG A 509 8.70 7.12 -0.86
C ARG A 509 9.61 6.32 -1.77
N PHE A 510 8.99 5.62 -2.69
CA PHE A 510 9.65 4.85 -3.72
C PHE A 510 9.13 5.28 -5.10
N GLU A 511 10.03 5.62 -6.02
CA GLU A 511 9.69 5.95 -7.40
C GLU A 511 9.51 4.67 -8.19
N TYR A 512 8.27 4.25 -8.37
CA TYR A 512 7.90 3.09 -9.19
C TYR A 512 8.00 3.44 -10.67
N MET A 513 8.81 2.70 -11.41
CA MET A 513 9.11 2.96 -12.81
C MET A 513 9.00 1.66 -13.62
N ALA A 514 7.94 1.53 -14.40
CA ALA A 514 7.78 0.44 -15.36
C ALA A 514 8.13 0.93 -16.78
N LYS A 515 8.41 0.00 -17.71
CA LYS A 515 8.64 0.36 -19.11
C LYS A 515 7.36 0.97 -19.72
N PHE A 516 7.52 2.08 -20.42
CA PHE A 516 6.42 2.78 -21.14
C PHE A 516 5.31 3.36 -20.24
N VAL A 517 5.60 3.55 -18.95
CA VAL A 517 4.69 4.18 -17.99
C VAL A 517 5.44 5.29 -17.28
N ASP A 518 4.76 6.40 -17.01
CA ASP A 518 5.33 7.49 -16.23
C ASP A 518 5.67 7.02 -14.82
N ALA A 519 6.71 7.63 -14.22
CA ALA A 519 7.12 7.28 -12.87
C ALA A 519 6.06 7.71 -11.85
N VAL A 520 5.72 6.81 -10.93
CA VAL A 520 4.74 7.05 -9.86
C VAL A 520 5.43 6.96 -8.51
N SER A 521 5.27 7.99 -7.68
CA SER A 521 5.77 7.97 -6.32
C SER A 521 4.83 7.19 -5.42
N LEU A 522 5.31 6.13 -4.78
CA LEU A 522 4.54 5.25 -3.91
C LEU A 522 5.03 5.34 -2.46
N PRO A 523 4.17 5.09 -1.47
CA PRO A 523 4.57 4.96 -0.08
C PRO A 523 5.50 3.75 0.09
N TRP A 524 6.56 3.91 0.89
CA TRP A 524 7.58 2.90 1.05
C TRP A 524 7.97 2.66 2.51
N GLY A 525 7.95 1.41 2.93
CA GLY A 525 8.42 0.89 4.21
C GLY A 525 9.17 -0.43 4.06
N GLY A 526 9.62 -0.75 2.83
CA GLY A 526 10.31 -2.00 2.52
C GLY A 526 11.73 -2.08 3.08
N ARG A 527 12.33 -3.24 2.95
CA ARG A 527 13.67 -3.55 3.43
C ARG A 527 14.55 -4.06 2.31
N VAL A 528 15.83 -3.74 2.43
CA VAL A 528 16.89 -4.27 1.58
C VAL A 528 17.70 -5.26 2.41
N ALA A 529 17.90 -6.47 1.92
CA ALA A 529 18.70 -7.52 2.56
C ALA A 529 19.82 -7.98 1.62
N LEU A 530 21.05 -7.96 2.09
CA LEU A 530 22.23 -8.37 1.35
C LEU A 530 22.83 -9.66 1.97
N SER A 531 23.11 -10.64 1.15
CA SER A 531 23.86 -11.85 1.51
C SER A 531 25.23 -11.81 0.85
N LEU A 532 26.30 -11.65 1.63
CA LEU A 532 27.65 -11.46 1.12
C LEU A 532 28.57 -12.56 1.66
N ASN A 533 29.53 -12.96 0.84
CA ASN A 533 30.63 -13.79 1.31
C ASN A 533 31.67 -12.96 2.06
N ASP A 534 32.51 -13.59 2.86
CA ASP A 534 33.51 -12.93 3.71
C ASP A 534 34.86 -12.70 2.97
N ASP A 535 34.87 -12.79 1.65
CA ASP A 535 36.01 -12.42 0.82
C ASP A 535 36.06 -10.89 0.56
N PRO A 536 37.25 -10.33 0.32
CA PRO A 536 37.40 -8.88 0.15
C PRO A 536 36.59 -8.27 -0.99
N ASN A 537 36.33 -9.03 -2.06
CA ASN A 537 35.56 -8.54 -3.21
C ASN A 537 34.09 -8.41 -2.86
N SER A 538 33.50 -9.43 -2.25
CA SER A 538 32.10 -9.41 -1.76
C SER A 538 31.90 -8.32 -0.71
N MET A 539 32.86 -8.14 0.20
CA MET A 539 32.79 -7.12 1.24
C MET A 539 32.98 -5.69 0.72
N SER A 540 33.55 -5.49 -0.46
CA SER A 540 33.73 -4.15 -1.06
C SER A 540 32.42 -3.42 -1.38
N VAL A 541 31.29 -4.14 -1.42
CA VAL A 541 29.95 -3.59 -1.65
C VAL A 541 29.40 -2.90 -0.40
N ILE A 542 29.95 -3.24 0.78
CA ILE A 542 29.46 -2.69 2.04
C ILE A 542 29.83 -1.20 2.12
N PRO A 543 28.85 -0.32 2.33
CA PRO A 543 29.12 1.10 2.51
C PRO A 543 30.06 1.35 3.70
N THR A 544 30.92 2.35 3.59
CA THR A 544 31.71 2.79 4.75
C THR A 544 30.82 3.21 5.90
N MET A 545 31.16 2.78 7.11
CA MET A 545 30.39 3.01 8.33
C MET A 545 30.65 4.41 8.91
N ASP A 546 30.47 5.45 8.08
CA ASP A 546 30.56 6.83 8.53
C ASP A 546 29.29 7.30 9.28
N SER A 547 29.35 8.49 9.86
CA SER A 547 28.23 9.07 10.62
C SER A 547 26.92 9.18 9.81
N SER A 548 26.99 9.20 8.47
CA SER A 548 25.83 9.30 7.59
C SER A 548 25.19 7.94 7.26
N ASN A 549 25.87 6.83 7.56
CA ASN A 549 25.48 5.48 7.14
C ASN A 549 25.21 4.52 8.31
N LYS A 550 25.93 4.70 9.43
CA LYS A 550 25.91 3.73 10.53
C LYS A 550 24.51 3.48 11.11
N ASP A 551 23.66 4.49 11.12
CA ASP A 551 22.27 4.41 11.58
C ASP A 551 21.35 3.65 10.61
N LYS A 552 21.74 3.53 9.32
CA LYS A 552 20.93 2.98 8.23
C LYS A 552 21.20 1.52 7.92
N LEU A 553 22.16 0.93 8.60
CA LEU A 553 22.64 -0.43 8.31
C LEU A 553 22.57 -1.33 9.55
N MET A 554 22.26 -2.59 9.30
CA MET A 554 22.42 -3.70 10.23
C MET A 554 23.36 -4.71 9.59
N ALA A 555 24.56 -4.89 10.13
CA ALA A 555 25.57 -5.78 9.55
C ALA A 555 25.97 -6.87 10.54
N PHE A 556 25.67 -8.10 10.18
CA PHE A 556 25.88 -9.29 11.01
C PHE A 556 26.91 -10.23 10.38
N ARG A 557 27.91 -10.61 11.17
CA ARG A 557 28.75 -11.75 10.85
C ARG A 557 28.04 -13.02 11.31
N ILE A 558 27.88 -13.97 10.38
CA ILE A 558 27.26 -15.26 10.69
C ILE A 558 28.30 -16.29 11.10
N ALA A 559 27.84 -17.36 11.76
CA ALA A 559 28.69 -18.44 12.25
C ALA A 559 29.55 -19.08 11.16
N LYS A 560 30.78 -19.45 11.53
CA LYS A 560 31.72 -20.17 10.64
C LYS A 560 31.36 -21.64 10.49
N GLU A 561 30.77 -22.22 11.53
CA GLU A 561 30.34 -23.61 11.52
C GLU A 561 29.07 -23.80 10.68
N SER A 562 28.96 -24.96 10.05
CA SER A 562 27.83 -25.28 9.18
C SER A 562 26.70 -25.88 10.00
N PHE A 563 25.52 -25.29 9.93
CA PHE A 563 24.29 -25.93 10.37
C PHE A 563 24.04 -27.18 9.52
N LYS A 564 23.64 -28.27 10.16
CA LYS A 564 23.29 -29.52 9.46
C LYS A 564 21.87 -29.41 8.93
N PHE A 565 21.75 -29.05 7.67
CA PHE A 565 20.43 -28.95 7.01
C PHE A 565 19.88 -30.35 6.65
N PRO A 566 18.56 -30.56 6.77
CA PRO A 566 17.88 -31.70 6.20
C PRO A 566 17.91 -31.65 4.65
N PRO A 567 17.51 -32.73 3.94
CA PRO A 567 17.32 -32.69 2.50
C PRO A 567 16.43 -31.53 2.05
N LYS A 568 16.65 -31.02 0.83
CA LYS A 568 16.03 -29.77 0.36
C LYS A 568 14.50 -29.77 0.48
N GLU A 569 13.85 -30.86 0.07
CA GLU A 569 12.37 -30.98 0.11
C GLU A 569 11.83 -31.00 1.53
N GLU A 570 12.51 -31.69 2.45
CA GLU A 570 12.17 -31.73 3.87
C GLU A 570 12.40 -30.35 4.52
N LEU A 571 13.48 -29.66 4.13
CA LEU A 571 13.81 -28.31 4.61
C LEU A 571 12.71 -27.31 4.25
N GLU A 572 12.28 -27.29 2.98
CA GLU A 572 11.23 -26.37 2.53
C GLU A 572 9.91 -26.64 3.25
N ALA A 573 9.48 -27.89 3.32
CA ALA A 573 8.25 -28.28 4.04
C ALA A 573 8.31 -27.95 5.55
N THR A 574 9.52 -28.08 6.16
CA THR A 574 9.70 -27.75 7.59
C THR A 574 9.59 -26.24 7.81
N ILE A 575 10.22 -25.42 6.96
CA ILE A 575 10.13 -23.96 7.06
C ILE A 575 8.68 -23.50 6.86
N GLU A 576 8.00 -23.98 5.81
CA GLU A 576 6.60 -23.62 5.55
C GLU A 576 5.68 -23.94 6.73
N ARG A 577 5.87 -25.08 7.35
CA ARG A 577 5.11 -25.50 8.53
C ARG A 577 5.39 -24.64 9.75
N GLU A 578 6.65 -24.25 10.01
CA GLU A 578 7.06 -23.53 11.21
C GLU A 578 6.88 -22.01 11.09
N LEU A 579 6.87 -21.45 9.88
CA LEU A 579 6.77 -20.01 9.65
C LEU A 579 5.54 -19.35 10.31
N PRO A 580 4.32 -19.90 10.29
CA PRO A 580 3.17 -19.28 10.97
C PRO A 580 3.37 -19.14 12.49
N PHE A 581 3.98 -20.14 13.13
CA PHE A 581 4.28 -20.12 14.58
C PHE A 581 5.40 -19.13 14.91
N PHE A 582 6.44 -19.09 14.07
CA PHE A 582 7.49 -18.09 14.17
C PHE A 582 6.95 -16.67 13.96
N ALA A 583 6.04 -16.49 13.00
CA ALA A 583 5.34 -15.23 12.76
C ALA A 583 4.53 -14.80 13.99
N ARG A 584 3.82 -15.74 14.64
CA ARG A 584 3.11 -15.47 15.91
C ARG A 584 4.10 -15.09 17.00
N TRP A 585 5.20 -15.82 17.17
CA TRP A 585 6.24 -15.46 18.11
C TRP A 585 6.78 -14.05 17.86
N LEU A 586 7.06 -13.67 16.62
CA LEU A 586 7.45 -12.31 16.27
C LEU A 586 6.39 -11.27 16.65
N MET A 587 5.09 -11.59 16.51
CA MET A 587 3.98 -10.70 16.90
C MET A 587 3.93 -10.46 18.40
N ASP A 588 4.20 -11.49 19.21
CA ASP A 588 4.05 -11.45 20.66
C ASP A 588 5.34 -11.03 21.36
N TRP A 589 6.50 -11.29 20.72
CA TRP A 589 7.80 -11.02 21.31
C TRP A 589 8.04 -9.53 21.60
N LYS A 590 8.55 -9.26 22.80
CA LYS A 590 8.90 -7.93 23.27
C LYS A 590 10.42 -7.79 23.25
N PRO A 591 10.97 -6.96 22.34
CA PRO A 591 12.41 -6.72 22.29
C PRO A 591 12.93 -6.12 23.60
N PRO A 592 14.16 -6.47 24.03
CA PRO A 592 14.83 -5.81 25.14
C PRO A 592 14.93 -4.28 24.87
N LYS A 593 14.77 -3.47 25.91
CA LYS A 593 14.80 -2.00 25.79
C LYS A 593 16.10 -1.48 25.19
N GLU A 594 17.20 -2.19 25.45
CA GLU A 594 18.54 -1.82 25.04
C GLU A 594 18.76 -1.87 23.51
N VAL A 595 17.98 -2.70 22.81
CA VAL A 595 18.04 -2.79 21.33
C VAL A 595 17.06 -1.83 20.65
N LEU A 596 16.16 -1.21 21.44
CA LEU A 596 15.20 -0.25 20.92
C LEU A 596 15.80 1.15 20.86
N ASP A 597 15.32 1.93 19.92
CA ASP A 597 15.64 3.33 19.76
C ASP A 597 14.33 4.13 19.63
N ASP A 598 14.30 5.32 20.19
CA ASP A 598 13.17 6.25 20.04
C ASP A 598 13.24 7.01 18.71
N ASP A 599 14.33 6.82 17.98
CA ASP A 599 14.57 7.41 16.68
C ASP A 599 13.72 6.76 15.55
N ARG A 600 13.90 7.28 14.35
CA ARG A 600 13.21 6.96 13.10
C ARG A 600 12.98 5.47 12.84
N PHE A 601 13.96 4.63 13.15
CA PHE A 601 13.90 3.20 12.83
C PHE A 601 13.34 2.34 13.97
N GLY A 602 13.25 2.87 15.19
CA GLY A 602 12.72 2.20 16.37
C GLY A 602 13.55 1.01 16.88
N VAL A 603 14.66 0.70 16.19
CA VAL A 603 15.65 -0.31 16.56
C VAL A 603 17.03 0.27 16.33
N LYS A 604 17.92 0.15 17.31
CA LYS A 604 19.31 0.59 17.19
C LYS A 604 20.02 -0.19 16.09
N SER A 605 20.90 0.47 15.36
CA SER A 605 21.77 -0.21 14.40
C SER A 605 22.74 -1.14 15.11
N TYR A 606 23.02 -2.28 14.49
CA TYR A 606 24.06 -3.22 14.91
C TYR A 606 25.03 -3.43 13.75
N ILE A 607 26.31 -3.26 14.04
CA ILE A 607 27.38 -3.48 13.07
C ILE A 607 28.48 -4.29 13.73
N ASP A 608 28.73 -5.48 13.21
CA ASP A 608 29.83 -6.33 13.67
C ASP A 608 31.16 -5.62 13.44
N LYS A 609 32.03 -5.58 14.46
CA LYS A 609 33.29 -4.86 14.45
C LYS A 609 34.22 -5.29 13.32
N SER A 610 34.27 -6.58 13.02
CA SER A 610 35.12 -7.10 11.95
C SER A 610 34.62 -6.70 10.56
N ILE A 611 33.30 -6.57 10.38
CA ILE A 611 32.72 -6.06 9.14
C ILE A 611 32.98 -4.56 9.00
N ALA A 612 32.85 -3.81 10.08
CA ALA A 612 33.15 -2.38 10.09
C ALA A 612 34.63 -2.10 9.73
N SER A 613 35.56 -2.85 10.33
CA SER A 613 36.99 -2.75 10.02
C SER A 613 37.25 -3.11 8.55
N ALA A 614 36.74 -4.23 8.05
CA ALA A 614 36.94 -4.62 6.67
C ALA A 614 36.31 -3.65 5.65
N ALA A 615 35.16 -3.08 5.96
CA ALA A 615 34.53 -2.04 5.13
C ALA A 615 35.38 -0.76 5.12
N TYR A 616 35.99 -0.42 6.25
CA TYR A 616 36.93 0.69 6.35
C TYR A 616 38.20 0.41 5.52
N ASP A 617 38.86 -0.73 5.70
CA ASP A 617 40.08 -1.11 5.02
C ASP A 617 39.89 -1.12 3.48
N ASN A 618 38.73 -1.53 3.01
CA ASN A 618 38.37 -1.50 1.59
C ASN A 618 37.91 -0.11 1.10
N SER A 619 37.79 0.86 1.99
CA SER A 619 37.32 2.20 1.62
C SER A 619 38.38 2.97 0.83
N PRO A 620 37.99 3.86 -0.09
CA PRO A 620 38.91 4.78 -0.75
C PRO A 620 39.70 5.63 0.24
N ARG A 621 39.13 5.90 1.40
CA ARG A 621 39.76 6.66 2.48
C ARG A 621 40.96 5.90 3.07
N ALA A 622 40.75 4.66 3.50
CA ALA A 622 41.82 3.85 4.04
C ALA A 622 42.95 3.62 3.00
N GLN A 623 42.56 3.35 1.75
CA GLN A 623 43.50 3.18 0.64
C GLN A 623 44.33 4.45 0.37
N VAL A 624 43.69 5.64 0.44
CA VAL A 624 44.41 6.93 0.31
C VAL A 624 45.27 7.19 1.54
N SER A 625 44.79 6.87 2.73
CA SER A 625 45.58 7.01 3.97
C SER A 625 46.84 6.15 3.94
N GLU A 626 46.69 4.87 3.59
CA GLU A 626 47.84 3.94 3.42
C GLU A 626 48.83 4.44 2.36
N LEU A 627 48.32 4.89 1.21
CA LEU A 627 49.13 5.47 0.16
C LEU A 627 49.91 6.70 0.64
N LEU A 628 49.25 7.57 1.39
CA LEU A 628 49.87 8.80 1.94
C LEU A 628 50.89 8.47 3.02
N ASP A 629 50.70 7.46 3.84
CA ASP A 629 51.71 6.98 4.82
C ASP A 629 52.94 6.45 4.14
N LEU A 630 52.79 5.60 3.10
CA LEU A 630 53.90 5.12 2.28
C LEU A 630 54.59 6.29 1.54
N PHE A 631 53.82 7.21 0.97
CA PHE A 631 54.32 8.37 0.29
C PHE A 631 55.11 9.26 1.25
N SER A 632 54.54 9.55 2.43
CA SER A 632 55.21 10.35 3.46
C SER A 632 56.51 9.75 3.93
N LYS A 633 56.57 8.43 4.09
CA LYS A 633 57.79 7.71 4.39
C LYS A 633 58.87 7.92 3.29
N ARG A 634 58.49 7.76 2.01
CA ARG A 634 59.43 8.00 0.90
C ARG A 634 59.90 9.43 0.78
N VAL A 635 59.04 10.42 1.04
CA VAL A 635 59.41 11.84 1.05
C VAL A 635 60.42 12.12 2.16
N ARG A 636 60.24 11.54 3.37
CA ARG A 636 61.20 11.66 4.47
C ARG A 636 62.51 10.97 4.19
N ASP A 637 62.52 9.83 3.52
CA ASP A 637 63.75 9.13 3.11
C ASP A 637 64.56 9.97 2.12
N ASP A 638 63.88 10.72 1.20
CA ASP A 638 64.52 11.62 0.24
C ASP A 638 64.95 12.94 0.87
N ASN A 639 64.21 13.44 1.84
CA ASN A 639 64.50 14.71 2.53
C ASN A 639 64.07 14.61 3.99
N PRO A 640 64.98 14.26 4.92
CA PRO A 640 64.67 14.07 6.34
C PRO A 640 64.16 15.32 7.05
N ASP A 641 64.48 16.53 6.56
CA ASP A 641 64.08 17.80 7.16
C ASP A 641 62.73 18.33 6.64
N ALA A 642 62.08 17.63 5.74
CA ALA A 642 60.81 18.04 5.19
C ALA A 642 59.69 17.92 6.24
N ALA A 643 58.98 18.99 6.52
CA ALA A 643 57.80 19.00 7.39
C ALA A 643 56.50 18.66 6.63
N ALA A 644 56.43 19.00 5.36
CA ALA A 644 55.26 18.80 4.53
C ALA A 644 55.59 18.72 3.04
N TRP A 645 54.81 17.97 2.29
CA TRP A 645 54.82 18.02 0.83
C TRP A 645 53.79 19.03 0.33
N LYS A 646 54.11 19.75 -0.76
CA LYS A 646 53.20 20.72 -1.41
C LYS A 646 53.21 20.53 -2.92
N GLY A 647 52.00 20.47 -3.51
CA GLY A 647 51.87 20.37 -4.96
C GLY A 647 50.43 20.20 -5.41
N THR A 648 50.25 20.08 -6.71
CA THR A 648 48.97 19.75 -7.35
C THR A 648 48.74 18.24 -7.32
N ILE A 649 47.51 17.80 -7.60
CA ILE A 649 47.22 16.36 -7.70
C ILE A 649 48.06 15.67 -8.75
N LEU A 650 48.32 16.36 -9.87
CA LEU A 650 49.13 15.79 -10.98
C LEU A 650 50.59 15.59 -10.55
N GLU A 651 51.13 16.52 -9.76
CA GLU A 651 52.49 16.39 -9.20
C GLU A 651 52.56 15.32 -8.13
N LEU A 652 51.52 15.18 -7.30
CA LEU A 652 51.40 14.07 -6.33
C LEU A 652 51.40 12.75 -7.06
N GLN A 653 50.58 12.58 -8.09
CA GLN A 653 50.47 11.35 -8.88
C GLN A 653 51.88 11.00 -9.51
N LYS A 654 52.51 11.98 -10.14
CA LYS A 654 53.85 11.73 -10.72
C LYS A 654 54.87 11.30 -9.67
N LYS A 655 54.85 11.89 -8.49
CA LYS A 655 55.74 11.52 -7.37
C LYS A 655 55.41 10.12 -6.83
N VAL A 656 54.17 9.79 -6.65
CA VAL A 656 53.68 8.44 -6.22
C VAL A 656 54.13 7.38 -7.23
N ASP A 657 53.97 7.66 -8.54
CA ASP A 657 54.45 6.75 -9.61
C ASP A 657 55.95 6.63 -9.60
N GLY A 658 56.70 7.74 -9.38
CA GLY A 658 58.15 7.74 -9.30
C GLY A 658 58.71 6.96 -8.10
N TYR A 659 57.99 6.87 -7.01
CA TYR A 659 58.36 6.08 -5.83
C TYR A 659 58.04 4.60 -5.93
N ASN A 660 57.47 4.12 -7.06
CA ASN A 660 57.03 2.73 -7.24
C ASN A 660 56.15 2.22 -6.07
N ILE A 661 55.31 3.09 -5.53
CA ILE A 661 54.35 2.66 -4.51
C ILE A 661 53.39 1.66 -5.11
N PRO A 662 53.16 0.51 -4.45
CA PRO A 662 52.40 -0.59 -5.04
C PRO A 662 51.04 -0.14 -5.57
N LYS A 663 50.77 -0.46 -6.85
CA LYS A 663 49.49 -0.10 -7.51
C LYS A 663 48.27 -0.84 -6.96
N THR A 664 48.44 -1.77 -6.04
CA THR A 664 47.34 -2.50 -5.36
C THR A 664 46.41 -1.56 -4.63
N ALA A 665 46.90 -0.43 -4.08
CA ALA A 665 46.06 0.62 -3.50
C ALA A 665 45.34 1.50 -4.55
N MET A 666 45.79 1.50 -5.80
CA MET A 666 45.26 2.34 -6.89
C MET A 666 44.42 1.55 -7.92
N GLY A 667 44.20 0.26 -7.75
CA GLY A 667 43.79 -0.67 -8.80
C GLY A 667 42.45 -0.46 -9.47
N ARG A 668 41.60 0.46 -9.03
CA ARG A 668 40.22 0.61 -9.52
C ARG A 668 39.75 2.01 -9.91
N MET A 669 40.62 3.05 -9.76
CA MET A 669 40.30 4.43 -10.14
C MET A 669 41.36 5.05 -11.01
N SER A 670 41.02 6.04 -11.87
CA SER A 670 42.00 6.95 -12.45
C SER A 670 42.75 7.62 -11.30
N GLY A 671 44.09 7.49 -11.25
CA GLY A 671 44.87 7.96 -10.10
C GLY A 671 44.58 9.42 -9.68
N HIS A 672 44.28 10.26 -10.65
CA HIS A 672 43.94 11.67 -10.42
C HIS A 672 42.63 11.88 -9.59
N ASP A 673 41.53 11.23 -9.95
CA ASP A 673 40.26 11.40 -9.26
C ASP A 673 40.23 10.70 -7.89
N PHE A 674 40.92 9.58 -7.78
CA PHE A 674 41.10 8.86 -6.53
C PHE A 674 41.84 9.74 -5.50
N LEU A 675 42.99 10.28 -5.86
CA LEU A 675 43.78 11.15 -4.99
C LEU A 675 43.02 12.43 -4.64
N ARG A 676 42.38 13.06 -5.62
CA ARG A 676 41.60 14.30 -5.40
C ARG A 676 40.48 14.10 -4.38
N ASN A 677 39.69 13.04 -4.56
CA ASN A 677 38.55 12.78 -3.70
C ASN A 677 39.00 12.33 -2.30
N GLY A 678 40.02 11.50 -2.21
CA GLY A 678 40.59 11.08 -0.94
C GLY A 678 41.19 12.23 -0.14
N LEU A 679 41.99 13.09 -0.77
CA LEU A 679 42.58 14.29 -0.11
C LEU A 679 41.47 15.28 0.32
N ALA A 680 40.46 15.51 -0.50
CA ALA A 680 39.34 16.39 -0.13
C ALA A 680 38.60 15.84 1.10
N HIS A 681 38.42 14.55 1.19
CA HIS A 681 37.80 13.91 2.34
C HIS A 681 38.64 14.03 3.62
N LEU A 682 39.95 13.80 3.52
CA LEU A 682 40.89 13.98 4.63
C LEU A 682 40.97 15.46 5.09
N GLU A 683 40.88 16.42 4.16
CA GLU A 683 40.80 17.86 4.47
C GLU A 683 39.53 18.19 5.25
N ASP A 684 38.39 17.65 4.88
CA ASP A 684 37.09 17.89 5.53
C ASP A 684 37.05 17.29 6.95
N ILE A 685 37.64 16.12 7.15
CA ILE A 685 37.82 15.54 8.49
C ILE A 685 38.73 16.44 9.34
N GLY A 686 39.85 16.89 8.79
CA GLY A 686 40.76 17.80 9.49
C GLY A 686 40.13 19.15 9.87
N LYS A 687 39.09 19.58 9.16
CA LYS A 687 38.28 20.76 9.54
C LYS A 687 37.37 20.49 10.75
N SER A 688 36.87 19.27 10.85
CA SER A 688 35.99 18.84 11.96
C SER A 688 36.79 18.55 13.23
N ASN A 689 38.05 18.12 13.09
CA ASN A 689 38.96 17.81 14.19
C ASN A 689 39.92 18.98 14.41
N LYS A 690 39.76 19.79 15.48
CA LYS A 690 40.52 21.03 15.74
C LYS A 690 42.01 20.81 16.01
N THR A 691 42.47 19.59 16.27
CA THR A 691 43.81 19.32 16.80
C THR A 691 44.85 18.93 15.75
N VAL A 692 44.48 18.29 14.63
CA VAL A 692 45.44 17.85 13.60
C VAL A 692 44.84 18.07 12.21
N ARG A 693 45.51 18.80 11.35
CA ARG A 693 45.11 19.01 9.94
C ARG A 693 46.14 18.39 8.99
N PRO A 694 46.10 17.09 8.79
CA PRO A 694 47.11 16.40 7.99
C PRO A 694 47.10 16.78 6.50
N VAL A 695 45.98 17.31 6.02
CA VAL A 695 45.83 17.76 4.64
C VAL A 695 45.14 19.13 4.61
N VAL A 696 45.71 20.07 3.90
CA VAL A 696 45.17 21.44 3.70
C VAL A 696 45.28 21.80 2.23
N SER A 697 44.32 22.52 1.69
CA SER A 697 44.37 22.98 0.30
C SER A 697 44.19 24.49 0.15
N LYS A 698 44.80 25.06 -0.91
CA LYS A 698 44.60 26.46 -1.35
C LYS A 698 44.34 26.50 -2.86
N GLY A 699 43.40 27.35 -3.29
CA GLY A 699 43.09 27.55 -4.70
C GLY A 699 41.77 26.83 -5.14
N LYS A 700 41.45 26.94 -6.42
CA LYS A 700 40.24 26.30 -7.03
C LYS A 700 40.61 25.56 -8.30
N GLY A 701 39.80 24.54 -8.64
CA GLY A 701 39.95 23.75 -9.87
C GLY A 701 41.24 22.94 -9.95
N ASN A 702 41.75 22.73 -11.14
CA ASN A 702 42.94 21.88 -11.41
C ASN A 702 44.24 22.51 -10.89
N GLY A 703 44.27 23.80 -10.59
CA GLY A 703 45.39 24.50 -9.98
C GLY A 703 45.37 24.51 -8.45
N LYS A 704 44.51 23.75 -7.80
CA LYS A 704 44.46 23.62 -6.35
C LYS A 704 45.72 22.95 -5.83
N ILE A 705 46.41 23.65 -4.91
CA ILE A 705 47.65 23.16 -4.28
C ILE A 705 47.29 22.53 -2.95
N TRP A 706 47.76 21.33 -2.77
CA TRP A 706 47.59 20.55 -1.55
C TRP A 706 48.86 20.60 -0.72
N THR A 707 48.72 20.73 0.58
CA THR A 707 49.79 20.57 1.56
C THR A 707 49.46 19.36 2.40
N ILE A 708 50.37 18.40 2.42
CA ILE A 708 50.27 17.13 3.14
C ILE A 708 51.36 17.15 4.22
N ASP A 709 50.94 17.07 5.48
CA ASP A 709 51.88 16.94 6.60
C ASP A 709 52.39 15.50 6.60
N ILE A 710 53.68 15.34 6.32
CA ILE A 710 54.33 14.02 6.17
C ILE A 710 54.77 13.42 7.51
N ASN A 711 54.63 14.13 8.62
CA ASN A 711 55.01 13.64 9.95
C ASN A 711 53.82 13.11 10.76
N VAL A 712 52.65 13.15 10.19
CA VAL A 712 51.41 12.64 10.80
C VAL A 712 51.06 11.27 10.18
N LYS A 713 50.58 10.35 11.00
CA LYS A 713 49.93 9.13 10.49
C LYS A 713 48.51 9.49 10.03
N PHE A 714 48.14 8.99 8.84
CA PHE A 714 46.83 9.22 8.24
C PHE A 714 45.80 8.17 8.66
N ASP A 715 46.25 7.16 9.43
CA ASP A 715 45.37 6.16 10.02
C ASP A 715 44.67 6.80 11.23
N ILE A 716 43.37 7.05 11.09
CA ILE A 716 42.54 7.64 12.14
C ILE A 716 41.72 6.53 12.76
N ASP A 717 41.95 6.26 14.05
CA ASP A 717 41.26 5.26 14.83
C ASP A 717 39.74 5.33 14.67
N TYR A 718 39.14 4.16 14.45
CA TYR A 718 37.71 3.96 14.46
C TYR A 718 37.20 4.08 15.90
N GLU A 719 36.46 5.14 16.23
CA GLU A 719 35.78 5.25 17.54
C GLU A 719 34.72 4.18 17.67
N GLU A 720 34.89 3.32 18.68
CA GLU A 720 33.99 2.21 18.98
C GLU A 720 32.58 2.70 19.35
N PRO A 721 31.53 2.12 18.74
CA PRO A 721 30.21 2.18 19.35
C PRO A 721 30.05 0.99 20.31
N ALA A 722 30.10 1.26 21.60
CA ALA A 722 29.69 0.27 22.60
C ALA A 722 28.26 0.50 23.05
N PRO A 723 27.43 -0.52 23.22
CA PRO A 723 26.80 -0.73 24.52
C PRO A 723 26.95 -2.18 25.00
N THR A 724 27.32 -2.31 26.26
CA THR A 724 27.29 -3.54 27.06
C THR A 724 25.88 -3.82 27.54
N LEU A 725 25.41 -5.02 27.31
CA LEU A 725 24.11 -5.52 27.79
C LEU A 725 24.29 -6.66 28.81
N GLU A 726 23.56 -6.65 29.91
CA GLU A 726 23.55 -7.71 30.93
C GLU A 726 22.60 -8.86 30.58
N ASN A 727 22.94 -10.08 31.00
CA ASN A 727 22.30 -11.35 30.63
C ASN A 727 20.83 -11.45 31.01
N GLN A 728 19.93 -11.62 30.04
CA GLN A 728 18.59 -12.18 30.23
C GLN A 728 18.41 -13.42 29.35
N PRO A 729 17.76 -14.50 29.85
CA PRO A 729 17.51 -15.73 29.09
C PRO A 729 16.40 -15.54 28.04
N PHE A 730 16.43 -16.39 27.02
CA PHE A 730 15.37 -16.54 26.00
C PHE A 730 14.07 -16.98 26.58
#